data_66ddfb0365dbcf844a3f052c38794505
#
_entry.id   66ddfb0365dbcf844a3f052c38794505
#
_cell.length_a   1.000
_cell.length_b   1.000
_cell.length_c   1.000
_cell.angle_alpha   90.00
_cell.angle_beta   90.00
_cell.angle_gamma   90.00
#
_symmetry.space_group_name_H-M   'P 1'
#
loop_
_entity.id
_entity.type
_entity.pdbx_description
1 polymer ?
#
loop_
_entity_poly.entity_id
_entity_poly.type
_entity_poly.pdbx_seq_one_letter_code
_entity_poly.pdbx_strand_id
1 'polypeptide(L)'
;MIVLQTNRIAKSFSGIDILRNISLTVQEKERLAIVGANGAGKTTLLRILAGEITPDSGSVAIANGASVGYVSQYAGKAEASDSVYSFVEKAFSEIRQMEQKLRQMEAQMADPALQENLHSYNMLMERYANLQKSFADAGGFSIDAQIRRILHGMNFPPETHTLSVNSLSGGQKTRLALARLLAAQPSLLLLDEPSNYLDTTTLHFLETYLQQYEGSVIVVSHDRYFLDEVATAIFHIEHGTGKRYPGNYNYFVETRALELEQQKNAYEAALSERQRLESFVQKNIARASTTKRAQSRRKLLERMGVLQPPDSQSPKLALQFSERRPSGKDVLEVHDLQIGHNQTPLTAPIHFSIRRGQRVALLGENGVGKTTLLRTLAGELLPLAGQIQYGTHVDLGYYSQEQENLNPQQTVLAAVWDEFPHLDQTTVRTALGRFLFRGEEVEKLVAGLSGGEKSRINLCRLMLLQGNTLLLDEPTNHLDLLAKEALEEAMEDFTGTILFVSHDRYFIDAMATHVGVLTKDGLVLHEGNYTDWLAREKAIQEAAEERARENQQIAFNERQKNAEKNSLKEIPKTRVRSADLRRARERVEKLENLIAEAETQLESCLQQQTTVTLEQQWTELEHWQRQENEIRTRLAELMKDWEHAQIHLEELERLNHNW
;
A
#
# COMPACT_ATOMS: atom_id res chain seq x y z
N MET A 1 16.27 9.13 17.16
CA MET A 1 17.70 8.76 16.97
C MET A 1 17.97 8.61 15.47
N ILE A 2 19.22 8.79 14.97
CA ILE A 2 19.52 8.55 13.54
C ILE A 2 19.81 7.07 13.37
N VAL A 3 19.06 6.41 12.46
CA VAL A 3 19.21 4.98 12.15
C VAL A 3 20.17 4.78 10.98
N LEU A 4 20.09 5.65 9.97
CA LEU A 4 20.95 5.61 8.80
C LEU A 4 21.36 7.02 8.38
N GLN A 5 22.63 7.19 8.01
CA GLN A 5 23.15 8.41 7.43
C GLN A 5 24.06 8.10 6.25
N THR A 6 23.88 8.81 5.15
CA THR A 6 24.80 8.77 4.01
C THR A 6 25.52 10.10 3.87
N ASN A 7 26.76 10.03 3.45
CA ASN A 7 27.58 11.21 3.22
C ASN A 7 28.16 11.19 1.81
N ARG A 8 27.65 12.07 0.95
CA ARG A 8 28.13 12.35 -0.42
C ARG A 8 28.34 11.09 -1.27
N ILE A 9 27.34 10.20 -1.28
CA ILE A 9 27.40 8.99 -2.10
C ILE A 9 27.41 9.39 -3.58
N ALA A 10 28.35 8.80 -4.33
CA ALA A 10 28.36 8.85 -5.79
C ALA A 10 28.51 7.43 -6.35
N LYS A 11 27.87 7.18 -7.50
CA LYS A 11 27.92 5.92 -8.24
C LYS A 11 27.78 6.16 -9.73
N SER A 12 28.69 5.56 -10.49
CA SER A 12 28.67 5.55 -11.95
C SER A 12 28.66 4.12 -12.49
N PHE A 13 28.06 3.93 -13.67
CA PHE A 13 28.10 2.68 -14.42
C PHE A 13 28.51 2.98 -15.85
N SER A 14 29.50 2.27 -16.36
CA SER A 14 30.02 2.43 -17.74
C SER A 14 30.33 3.89 -18.10
N GLY A 15 30.82 4.67 -17.14
CA GLY A 15 31.17 6.08 -17.34
C GLY A 15 30.02 7.08 -17.27
N ILE A 16 28.79 6.61 -16.96
CA ILE A 16 27.62 7.47 -16.75
C ILE A 16 27.40 7.61 -15.24
N ASP A 17 27.45 8.84 -14.74
CA ASP A 17 27.16 9.15 -13.34
C ASP A 17 25.64 9.05 -13.08
N ILE A 18 25.26 8.08 -12.25
CA ILE A 18 23.86 7.88 -11.85
C ILE A 18 23.54 8.62 -10.57
N LEU A 19 24.42 8.53 -9.57
CA LEU A 19 24.28 9.26 -8.31
C LEU A 19 25.47 10.22 -8.14
N ARG A 20 25.16 11.47 -7.76
CA ARG A 20 26.15 12.52 -7.55
C ARG A 20 25.92 13.18 -6.20
N ASN A 21 26.81 12.95 -5.25
CA ASN A 21 26.83 13.66 -3.98
C ASN A 21 25.54 13.50 -3.12
N ILE A 22 24.95 12.31 -3.09
CA ILE A 22 23.72 12.02 -2.31
C ILE A 22 24.04 11.98 -0.82
N SER A 23 23.39 12.86 -0.08
CA SER A 23 23.41 12.87 1.39
C SER A 23 22.01 12.73 1.93
N LEU A 24 21.78 11.67 2.70
CA LEU A 24 20.47 11.26 3.23
C LEU A 24 20.62 10.93 4.71
N THR A 25 19.64 11.30 5.51
CA THR A 25 19.54 10.93 6.92
C THR A 25 18.15 10.38 7.20
N VAL A 26 18.08 9.24 7.87
CA VAL A 26 16.83 8.60 8.29
C VAL A 26 16.79 8.51 9.80
N GLN A 27 15.70 8.98 10.38
CA GLN A 27 15.45 8.96 11.81
C GLN A 27 14.68 7.69 12.21
N GLU A 28 14.69 7.40 13.50
CA GLU A 28 13.91 6.30 14.07
C GLU A 28 12.41 6.49 13.82
N LYS A 29 11.72 5.41 13.46
CA LYS A 29 10.28 5.39 13.09
C LYS A 29 9.91 6.28 11.90
N GLU A 30 10.89 6.73 11.14
CA GLU A 30 10.65 7.52 9.95
C GLU A 30 10.32 6.63 8.75
N ARG A 31 9.32 7.05 7.98
CA ARG A 31 8.95 6.42 6.72
C ARG A 31 9.30 7.36 5.57
N LEU A 32 10.46 7.12 4.96
CA LEU A 32 11.00 7.93 3.89
C LEU A 32 10.69 7.31 2.54
N ALA A 33 10.04 8.04 1.65
CA ALA A 33 9.87 7.62 0.27
C ALA A 33 10.92 8.25 -0.64
N ILE A 34 11.52 7.45 -1.52
CA ILE A 34 12.45 7.90 -2.56
C ILE A 34 11.68 7.98 -3.88
N VAL A 35 11.60 9.18 -4.46
CA VAL A 35 10.91 9.44 -5.72
C VAL A 35 11.86 10.05 -6.76
N GLY A 36 11.51 9.92 -8.04
CA GLY A 36 12.29 10.43 -9.17
C GLY A 36 11.98 9.69 -10.46
N ALA A 37 12.43 10.21 -11.60
CA ALA A 37 12.23 9.61 -12.92
C ALA A 37 12.83 8.18 -13.01
N ASN A 38 12.40 7.40 -14.02
CA ASN A 38 13.03 6.12 -14.32
C ASN A 38 14.51 6.35 -14.71
N GLY A 39 15.39 5.51 -14.17
CA GLY A 39 16.83 5.68 -14.37
C GLY A 39 17.51 6.72 -13.46
N ALA A 40 16.79 7.45 -12.61
CA ALA A 40 17.37 8.43 -11.67
C ALA A 40 18.26 7.82 -10.57
N GLY A 41 18.34 6.48 -10.47
CA GLY A 41 19.19 5.79 -9.50
C GLY A 41 18.52 5.37 -8.20
N LYS A 42 17.19 5.36 -8.12
CA LYS A 42 16.43 4.98 -6.92
C LYS A 42 16.81 3.58 -6.41
N THR A 43 16.68 2.56 -7.25
CA THR A 43 17.07 1.16 -6.94
C THR A 43 18.57 1.04 -6.64
N THR A 44 19.41 1.80 -7.36
CA THR A 44 20.85 1.81 -7.11
C THR A 44 21.17 2.35 -5.70
N LEU A 45 20.48 3.43 -5.29
CA LEU A 45 20.63 3.96 -3.94
C LEU A 45 20.16 2.94 -2.90
N LEU A 46 19.00 2.30 -3.06
CA LEU A 46 18.52 1.26 -2.15
C LEU A 46 19.51 0.10 -2.00
N ARG A 47 20.08 -0.38 -3.12
CA ARG A 47 21.10 -1.45 -3.10
C ARG A 47 22.38 -1.04 -2.40
N ILE A 48 22.79 0.23 -2.52
CA ILE A 48 23.93 0.78 -1.76
C ILE A 48 23.60 0.80 -0.26
N LEU A 49 22.38 1.22 0.12
CA LEU A 49 21.93 1.24 1.51
C LEU A 49 21.80 -0.17 2.10
N ALA A 50 21.42 -1.15 1.28
CA ALA A 50 21.36 -2.57 1.63
C ALA A 50 22.76 -3.23 1.73
N GLY A 51 23.81 -2.55 1.28
CA GLY A 51 25.18 -3.10 1.24
C GLY A 51 25.45 -4.09 0.09
N GLU A 52 24.53 -4.20 -0.90
CA GLU A 52 24.70 -5.07 -2.07
C GLU A 52 25.68 -4.48 -3.10
N ILE A 53 25.73 -3.14 -3.17
CA ILE A 53 26.61 -2.41 -4.08
C ILE A 53 27.44 -1.42 -3.28
N THR A 54 28.75 -1.39 -3.54
CA THR A 54 29.65 -0.39 -2.96
C THR A 54 29.56 0.93 -3.75
N PRO A 55 29.44 2.09 -3.08
CA PRO A 55 29.52 3.38 -3.75
C PRO A 55 30.95 3.61 -4.28
N ASP A 56 31.10 4.42 -5.34
CA ASP A 56 32.40 4.80 -5.87
C ASP A 56 33.07 5.86 -5.00
N SER A 57 32.28 6.70 -4.33
CA SER A 57 32.72 7.63 -3.30
C SER A 57 31.64 7.89 -2.26
N GLY A 58 32.03 8.40 -1.11
CA GLY A 58 31.15 8.63 0.02
C GLY A 58 31.07 7.44 0.97
N SER A 59 30.17 7.51 1.95
CA SER A 59 30.01 6.46 2.97
C SER A 59 28.58 6.33 3.42
N VAL A 60 28.22 5.11 3.86
CA VAL A 60 26.95 4.78 4.53
C VAL A 60 27.27 4.42 5.97
N ALA A 61 26.62 5.07 6.92
CA ALA A 61 26.70 4.77 8.34
C ALA A 61 25.32 4.30 8.83
N ILE A 62 25.29 3.13 9.45
CA ILE A 62 24.09 2.54 10.08
C ILE A 62 24.33 2.51 11.58
N ALA A 63 23.32 2.78 12.37
CA ALA A 63 23.41 2.75 13.82
C ALA A 63 23.85 1.36 14.32
N ASN A 64 24.71 1.34 15.35
CA ASN A 64 25.18 0.08 15.92
C ASN A 64 24.03 -0.78 16.43
N GLY A 65 23.97 -2.04 15.97
CA GLY A 65 22.92 -2.99 16.33
C GLY A 65 21.64 -2.87 15.51
N ALA A 66 21.54 -1.91 14.56
CA ALA A 66 20.39 -1.84 13.67
C ALA A 66 20.50 -2.91 12.56
N SER A 67 19.45 -3.71 12.41
CA SER A 67 19.32 -4.69 11.33
C SER A 67 18.69 -4.04 10.11
N VAL A 68 19.23 -4.35 8.91
CA VAL A 68 18.69 -3.88 7.63
C VAL A 68 18.06 -5.04 6.90
N GLY A 69 16.83 -4.86 6.44
CA GLY A 69 16.11 -5.85 5.63
C GLY A 69 15.80 -5.31 4.24
N TYR A 70 16.13 -6.10 3.22
CA TYR A 70 15.83 -5.80 1.82
C TYR A 70 15.30 -7.05 1.11
N VAL A 71 14.27 -6.88 0.26
CA VAL A 71 13.51 -8.02 -0.32
C VAL A 71 14.39 -8.98 -1.10
N SER A 72 15.39 -8.50 -1.87
CA SER A 72 16.26 -9.37 -2.66
C SER A 72 17.06 -10.36 -1.81
N GLN A 73 17.36 -10.01 -0.55
CA GLN A 73 18.08 -10.89 0.39
C GLN A 73 17.26 -12.14 0.74
N TYR A 74 15.96 -12.12 0.55
CA TYR A 74 15.03 -13.20 0.90
C TYR A 74 14.50 -13.96 -0.31
N ALA A 75 14.40 -13.31 -1.48
CA ALA A 75 13.79 -13.87 -2.69
C ALA A 75 14.50 -15.10 -3.27
N GLY A 76 15.83 -15.24 -3.06
CA GLY A 76 16.66 -16.32 -3.63
C GLY A 76 16.99 -17.47 -2.70
N LYS A 77 16.49 -17.50 -1.46
CA LYS A 77 16.92 -18.44 -0.40
C LYS A 77 15.90 -19.54 -0.07
N ALA A 78 14.99 -19.86 -0.98
CA ALA A 78 14.05 -20.94 -0.77
C ALA A 78 14.77 -22.29 -1.02
N GLU A 79 14.75 -23.17 -0.04
CA GLU A 79 15.19 -24.55 -0.20
C GLU A 79 14.09 -25.38 -0.90
N ALA A 80 14.49 -26.42 -1.61
CA ALA A 80 13.55 -27.26 -2.37
C ALA A 80 12.44 -27.88 -1.49
N SER A 81 12.71 -28.01 -0.20
CA SER A 81 11.79 -28.59 0.81
C SER A 81 10.90 -27.56 1.51
N ASP A 82 11.06 -26.26 1.26
CA ASP A 82 10.32 -25.24 1.99
C ASP A 82 8.85 -25.20 1.57
N SER A 83 7.97 -25.25 2.57
CA SER A 83 6.58 -24.86 2.42
C SER A 83 6.43 -23.32 2.59
N VAL A 84 5.30 -22.79 2.15
CA VAL A 84 4.95 -21.37 2.34
C VAL A 84 5.09 -20.96 3.81
N TYR A 85 4.56 -21.78 4.74
CA TYR A 85 4.63 -21.50 6.17
C TYR A 85 6.08 -21.57 6.70
N SER A 86 6.81 -22.68 6.40
CA SER A 86 8.18 -22.86 6.92
C SER A 86 9.15 -21.81 6.38
N PHE A 87 8.91 -21.30 5.17
CA PHE A 87 9.72 -20.23 4.60
C PHE A 87 9.62 -18.93 5.40
N VAL A 88 8.42 -18.55 5.85
CA VAL A 88 8.22 -17.36 6.70
C VAL A 88 8.68 -17.63 8.13
N GLU A 89 8.47 -18.83 8.66
CA GLU A 89 8.90 -19.25 10.00
C GLU A 89 10.43 -19.11 10.20
N LYS A 90 11.22 -19.28 9.12
CA LYS A 90 12.67 -19.04 9.16
C LYS A 90 13.07 -17.62 9.60
N ALA A 91 12.16 -16.63 9.51
CA ALA A 91 12.39 -15.29 10.05
C ALA A 91 12.52 -15.29 11.59
N PHE A 92 11.91 -16.26 12.25
CA PHE A 92 11.89 -16.41 13.72
C PHE A 92 12.88 -17.47 14.21
N SER A 93 13.87 -17.84 13.41
CA SER A 93 14.82 -18.92 13.71
C SER A 93 15.53 -18.75 15.06
N GLU A 94 15.91 -17.53 15.44
CA GLU A 94 16.53 -17.24 16.73
C GLU A 94 15.59 -17.51 17.90
N ILE A 95 14.33 -17.07 17.77
CA ILE A 95 13.31 -17.26 18.80
C ILE A 95 12.93 -18.74 18.92
N ARG A 96 12.84 -19.46 17.78
CA ARG A 96 12.64 -20.92 17.79
C ARG A 96 13.81 -21.69 18.44
N GLN A 97 15.03 -21.21 18.28
CA GLN A 97 16.19 -21.75 19.00
C GLN A 97 16.08 -21.51 20.52
N MET A 98 15.59 -20.34 20.94
CA MET A 98 15.31 -20.08 22.36
C MET A 98 14.25 -21.06 22.90
N GLU A 99 13.18 -21.29 22.14
CA GLU A 99 12.13 -22.26 22.51
C GLU A 99 12.69 -23.67 22.67
N GLN A 100 13.52 -24.13 21.72
CA GLN A 100 14.19 -25.43 21.82
C GLN A 100 15.08 -25.54 23.07
N LYS A 101 15.85 -24.48 23.39
CA LYS A 101 16.68 -24.44 24.59
C LYS A 101 15.84 -24.48 25.87
N LEU A 102 14.69 -23.79 25.90
CA LEU A 102 13.76 -23.84 27.04
C LEU A 102 13.25 -25.27 27.23
N ARG A 103 12.78 -25.93 26.17
CA ARG A 103 12.33 -27.34 26.25
C ARG A 103 13.45 -28.31 26.69
N GLN A 104 14.70 -28.08 26.25
CA GLN A 104 15.86 -28.86 26.72
C GLN A 104 16.12 -28.64 28.21
N MET A 105 16.04 -27.39 28.70
CA MET A 105 16.19 -27.09 30.11
C MET A 105 15.05 -27.69 30.97
N GLU A 106 13.81 -27.68 30.47
CA GLU A 106 12.67 -28.35 31.11
C GLU A 106 12.89 -29.86 31.24
N ALA A 107 13.39 -30.50 30.18
CA ALA A 107 13.73 -31.93 30.24
C ALA A 107 14.87 -32.22 31.22
N GLN A 108 15.87 -31.35 31.30
CA GLN A 108 16.96 -31.46 32.30
C GLN A 108 16.47 -31.25 33.75
N MET A 109 15.51 -30.35 33.96
CA MET A 109 14.91 -30.15 35.29
C MET A 109 14.08 -31.34 35.75
N ALA A 110 13.56 -32.11 34.84
CA ALA A 110 12.81 -33.34 35.15
C ALA A 110 13.72 -34.53 35.51
N ASP A 111 15.07 -34.41 35.35
CA ASP A 111 16.02 -35.48 35.66
C ASP A 111 16.19 -35.59 37.18
N PRO A 112 15.86 -36.71 37.84
CA PRO A 112 16.02 -36.92 39.26
C PRO A 112 17.44 -36.74 39.79
N ALA A 113 18.45 -37.10 38.97
CA ALA A 113 19.87 -36.95 39.34
C ALA A 113 20.29 -35.48 39.50
N LEU A 114 19.68 -34.57 38.73
CA LEU A 114 19.95 -33.15 38.83
C LEU A 114 19.24 -32.52 40.06
N GLN A 115 18.06 -33.06 40.41
CA GLN A 115 17.29 -32.58 41.57
C GLN A 115 17.99 -32.86 42.90
N GLU A 116 18.84 -33.90 42.99
CA GLU A 116 19.68 -34.19 44.16
C GLU A 116 20.79 -33.14 44.36
N ASN A 117 21.22 -32.44 43.27
CA ASN A 117 22.23 -31.38 43.35
C ASN A 117 21.57 -29.99 43.36
N LEU A 118 21.17 -29.52 44.52
CA LEU A 118 20.43 -28.27 44.71
C LEU A 118 21.13 -27.05 44.10
N HIS A 119 22.47 -26.99 44.12
CA HIS A 119 23.21 -25.88 43.53
C HIS A 119 23.08 -25.86 42.00
N SER A 120 23.28 -26.98 41.31
CA SER A 120 23.16 -27.12 39.88
C SER A 120 21.72 -26.90 39.40
N TYR A 121 20.75 -27.37 40.15
CA TYR A 121 19.34 -27.16 39.90
C TYR A 121 18.95 -25.68 39.98
N ASN A 122 19.37 -24.95 41.02
CA ASN A 122 19.09 -23.52 41.16
C ASN A 122 19.75 -22.69 40.07
N MET A 123 20.98 -23.01 39.64
CA MET A 123 21.61 -22.36 38.50
C MET A 123 20.87 -22.60 37.19
N LEU A 124 20.33 -23.81 36.98
CA LEU A 124 19.53 -24.11 35.79
C LEU A 124 18.19 -23.33 35.83
N MET A 125 17.55 -23.24 36.97
CA MET A 125 16.31 -22.46 37.17
C MET A 125 16.51 -20.96 36.87
N GLU A 126 17.62 -20.37 37.30
CA GLU A 126 17.96 -18.97 36.97
C GLU A 126 18.14 -18.77 35.47
N ARG A 127 18.88 -19.67 34.82
CA ARG A 127 19.07 -19.61 33.38
C ARG A 127 17.76 -19.78 32.62
N TYR A 128 16.92 -20.71 33.04
CA TYR A 128 15.58 -20.91 32.47
C TYR A 128 14.71 -19.65 32.61
N ALA A 129 14.63 -19.06 33.80
CA ALA A 129 13.85 -17.86 34.05
C ALA A 129 14.32 -16.67 33.16
N ASN A 130 15.64 -16.48 33.04
CA ASN A 130 16.21 -15.45 32.21
C ASN A 130 15.92 -15.69 30.71
N LEU A 131 16.07 -16.93 30.24
CA LEU A 131 15.79 -17.27 28.83
C LEU A 131 14.27 -17.20 28.54
N GLN A 132 13.42 -17.63 29.48
CA GLN A 132 11.97 -17.53 29.38
C GLN A 132 11.51 -16.07 29.25
N LYS A 133 12.10 -15.20 30.09
CA LYS A 133 11.86 -13.76 29.97
C LYS A 133 12.26 -13.21 28.62
N SER A 134 13.47 -13.53 28.15
CA SER A 134 13.95 -13.10 26.82
C SER A 134 13.05 -13.63 25.67
N PHE A 135 12.57 -14.87 25.79
CA PHE A 135 11.64 -15.48 24.84
C PHE A 135 10.28 -14.77 24.85
N ALA A 136 9.76 -14.43 26.04
CA ALA A 136 8.51 -13.68 26.19
C ALA A 136 8.64 -12.24 25.64
N ASP A 137 9.72 -11.54 25.99
CA ASP A 137 10.03 -10.18 25.53
C ASP A 137 10.21 -10.12 23.99
N ALA A 138 10.73 -11.21 23.40
CA ALA A 138 10.83 -11.37 21.94
C ALA A 138 9.52 -11.80 21.26
N GLY A 139 8.40 -11.90 21.99
CA GLY A 139 7.10 -12.29 21.46
C GLY A 139 6.97 -13.78 21.10
N GLY A 140 7.78 -14.66 21.69
CA GLY A 140 7.86 -16.07 21.36
C GLY A 140 6.53 -16.84 21.41
N PHE A 141 5.62 -16.46 22.29
CA PHE A 141 4.29 -17.07 22.41
C PHE A 141 3.31 -16.70 21.27
N SER A 142 3.60 -15.63 20.52
CA SER A 142 2.72 -15.09 19.46
C SER A 142 3.22 -15.37 18.04
N ILE A 143 4.34 -16.07 17.86
CA ILE A 143 4.97 -16.30 16.56
C ILE A 143 4.00 -16.89 15.54
N ASP A 144 3.29 -17.99 15.89
CA ASP A 144 2.38 -18.67 14.97
C ASP A 144 1.20 -17.77 14.56
N ALA A 145 0.72 -16.94 15.49
CA ALA A 145 -0.33 -15.96 15.20
C ALA A 145 0.18 -14.85 14.25
N GLN A 146 1.41 -14.37 14.48
CA GLN A 146 2.05 -13.36 13.63
C GLN A 146 2.29 -13.89 12.21
N ILE A 147 2.82 -15.11 12.07
CA ILE A 147 3.04 -15.77 10.76
C ILE A 147 1.70 -15.87 10.02
N ARG A 148 0.65 -16.39 10.67
CA ARG A 148 -0.67 -16.53 10.05
C ARG A 148 -1.27 -15.21 9.67
N ARG A 149 -1.15 -14.16 10.50
CA ARG A 149 -1.62 -12.80 10.21
C ARG A 149 -0.93 -12.23 8.97
N ILE A 150 0.40 -12.35 8.87
CA ILE A 150 1.17 -11.83 7.74
C ILE A 150 0.85 -12.63 6.47
N LEU A 151 0.80 -13.97 6.54
CA LEU A 151 0.46 -14.81 5.40
C LEU A 151 -0.96 -14.51 4.88
N HIS A 152 -1.92 -14.37 5.77
CA HIS A 152 -3.29 -14.01 5.40
C HIS A 152 -3.35 -12.64 4.74
N GLY A 153 -2.69 -11.62 5.34
CA GLY A 153 -2.63 -10.28 4.78
C GLY A 153 -1.91 -10.20 3.43
N MET A 154 -0.98 -11.14 3.16
CA MET A 154 -0.30 -11.29 1.87
C MET A 154 -1.03 -12.22 0.89
N ASN A 155 -2.31 -12.50 1.13
CA ASN A 155 -3.15 -13.36 0.29
C ASN A 155 -2.59 -14.78 0.10
N PHE A 156 -2.15 -15.39 1.24
CA PHE A 156 -1.83 -16.80 1.36
C PHE A 156 -2.80 -17.42 2.37
N PRO A 157 -3.96 -17.94 1.90
CA PRO A 157 -4.94 -18.58 2.78
C PRO A 157 -4.41 -19.88 3.37
N PRO A 158 -4.99 -20.40 4.47
CA PRO A 158 -4.48 -21.56 5.20
C PRO A 158 -4.22 -22.80 4.35
N GLU A 159 -5.01 -23.00 3.29
CA GLU A 159 -4.89 -24.13 2.36
C GLU A 159 -3.56 -24.09 1.58
N THR A 160 -2.99 -22.90 1.41
CA THR A 160 -1.73 -22.71 0.66
C THR A 160 -0.49 -22.87 1.53
N HIS A 161 -0.63 -22.91 2.86
CA HIS A 161 0.51 -22.91 3.80
C HIS A 161 1.43 -24.14 3.65
N THR A 162 0.88 -25.27 3.20
CA THR A 162 1.63 -26.52 2.97
C THR A 162 2.22 -26.64 1.57
N LEU A 163 1.87 -25.73 0.65
CA LEU A 163 2.40 -25.76 -0.72
C LEU A 163 3.90 -25.50 -0.73
N SER A 164 4.60 -26.19 -1.64
CA SER A 164 6.03 -25.92 -1.86
C SER A 164 6.24 -24.54 -2.48
N VAL A 165 7.23 -23.78 -1.99
CA VAL A 165 7.61 -22.48 -2.56
C VAL A 165 7.97 -22.58 -4.04
N ASN A 166 8.48 -23.71 -4.50
CA ASN A 166 8.84 -23.92 -5.91
C ASN A 166 7.63 -23.93 -6.84
N SER A 167 6.45 -24.34 -6.37
CA SER A 167 5.22 -24.38 -7.17
C SER A 167 4.56 -23.00 -7.34
N LEU A 168 5.04 -21.98 -6.65
CA LEU A 168 4.51 -20.64 -6.69
C LEU A 168 4.93 -19.90 -7.98
N SER A 169 4.05 -19.05 -8.48
CA SER A 169 4.37 -18.11 -9.56
C SER A 169 5.43 -17.08 -9.13
N GLY A 170 6.06 -16.38 -10.08
CA GLY A 170 7.05 -15.33 -9.78
C GLY A 170 6.50 -14.24 -8.85
N GLY A 171 5.30 -13.74 -9.12
CA GLY A 171 4.67 -12.74 -8.26
C GLY A 171 4.32 -13.26 -6.87
N GLN A 172 3.88 -14.53 -6.76
CA GLN A 172 3.65 -15.17 -5.46
C GLN A 172 4.95 -15.35 -4.66
N LYS A 173 6.06 -15.70 -5.33
CA LYS A 173 7.38 -15.78 -4.68
C LYS A 173 7.84 -14.42 -4.14
N THR A 174 7.63 -13.36 -4.89
CA THR A 174 7.95 -11.99 -4.45
C THR A 174 7.11 -11.59 -3.24
N ARG A 175 5.79 -11.87 -3.27
CA ARG A 175 4.90 -11.63 -2.12
C ARG A 175 5.32 -12.43 -0.89
N LEU A 176 5.71 -13.68 -1.06
CA LEU A 176 6.17 -14.53 0.04
C LEU A 176 7.51 -14.04 0.63
N ALA A 177 8.44 -13.57 -0.22
CA ALA A 177 9.68 -12.95 0.23
C ALA A 177 9.42 -11.67 1.04
N LEU A 178 8.46 -10.85 0.59
CA LEU A 178 8.00 -9.67 1.33
C LEU A 178 7.37 -10.07 2.67
N ALA A 179 6.51 -11.10 2.70
CA ALA A 179 5.93 -11.63 3.94
C ALA A 179 7.01 -12.04 4.95
N ARG A 180 8.05 -12.74 4.50
CA ARG A 180 9.19 -13.12 5.36
C ARG A 180 9.97 -11.91 5.86
N LEU A 181 10.18 -10.90 5.00
CA LEU A 181 10.86 -9.67 5.38
C LEU A 181 10.08 -8.89 6.45
N LEU A 182 8.76 -8.79 6.30
CA LEU A 182 7.89 -8.15 7.30
C LEU A 182 7.88 -8.93 8.61
N ALA A 183 7.89 -10.27 8.56
CA ALA A 183 7.97 -11.13 9.73
C ALA A 183 9.27 -10.96 10.52
N ALA A 184 10.39 -10.71 9.82
CA ALA A 184 11.70 -10.50 10.44
C ALA A 184 11.81 -9.17 11.21
N GLN A 185 10.94 -8.20 10.96
CA GLN A 185 10.88 -6.88 11.61
C GLN A 185 12.25 -6.19 11.80
N PRO A 186 13.03 -5.96 10.72
CA PRO A 186 14.33 -5.29 10.83
C PRO A 186 14.18 -3.84 11.31
N SER A 187 15.20 -3.30 11.98
CA SER A 187 15.22 -1.89 12.43
C SER A 187 15.10 -0.89 11.29
N LEU A 188 15.62 -1.26 10.10
CA LEU A 188 15.49 -0.49 8.86
C LEU A 188 14.99 -1.40 7.74
N LEU A 189 13.80 -1.10 7.23
CA LEU A 189 13.14 -1.82 6.16
C LEU A 189 13.35 -1.07 4.83
N LEU A 190 13.90 -1.75 3.82
CA LEU A 190 14.13 -1.22 2.48
C LEU A 190 13.22 -1.93 1.49
N LEU A 191 12.34 -1.16 0.83
CA LEU A 191 11.34 -1.68 -0.10
C LEU A 191 11.52 -1.04 -1.48
N ASP A 192 11.70 -1.87 -2.52
CA ASP A 192 11.80 -1.43 -3.91
C ASP A 192 10.57 -1.89 -4.67
N GLU A 193 9.70 -0.94 -5.05
CA GLU A 193 8.43 -1.17 -5.75
C GLU A 193 7.56 -2.26 -5.11
N PRO A 194 7.25 -2.17 -3.80
CA PRO A 194 6.51 -3.24 -3.10
C PRO A 194 5.06 -3.37 -3.58
N SER A 195 4.49 -2.33 -4.18
CA SER A 195 3.14 -2.33 -4.75
C SER A 195 3.00 -3.19 -6.01
N ASN A 196 4.11 -3.46 -6.70
CA ASN A 196 4.09 -4.32 -7.87
C ASN A 196 3.68 -5.75 -7.47
N TYR A 197 2.80 -6.37 -8.24
CA TYR A 197 2.26 -7.73 -8.03
C TYR A 197 1.32 -7.90 -6.82
N LEU A 198 0.95 -6.80 -6.13
CA LEU A 198 -0.05 -6.81 -5.07
C LEU A 198 -1.41 -6.40 -5.63
N ASP A 199 -2.45 -7.12 -5.21
CA ASP A 199 -3.83 -6.67 -5.43
C ASP A 199 -4.20 -5.60 -4.39
N THR A 200 -5.33 -4.95 -4.60
CA THR A 200 -5.79 -3.84 -3.78
C THR A 200 -5.92 -4.20 -2.29
N THR A 201 -6.37 -5.42 -2.00
CA THR A 201 -6.54 -5.91 -0.63
C THR A 201 -5.21 -6.13 0.08
N THR A 202 -4.27 -6.79 -0.60
CA THR A 202 -2.90 -7.02 -0.08
C THR A 202 -2.15 -5.70 0.09
N LEU A 203 -2.34 -4.75 -0.83
CA LEU A 203 -1.74 -3.43 -0.75
C LEU A 203 -2.24 -2.65 0.47
N HIS A 204 -3.55 -2.67 0.73
CA HIS A 204 -4.14 -2.04 1.92
C HIS A 204 -3.60 -2.65 3.23
N PHE A 205 -3.44 -3.98 3.27
CA PHE A 205 -2.78 -4.63 4.41
C PHE A 205 -1.35 -4.13 4.60
N LEU A 206 -0.56 -4.02 3.51
CA LEU A 206 0.82 -3.53 3.57
C LEU A 206 0.88 -2.08 4.07
N GLU A 207 0.00 -1.19 3.58
CA GLU A 207 -0.13 0.20 4.04
C GLU A 207 -0.35 0.26 5.54
N THR A 208 -1.39 -0.43 6.04
CA THR A 208 -1.73 -0.48 7.46
C THR A 208 -0.58 -1.04 8.30
N TYR A 209 0.09 -2.08 7.81
CA TYR A 209 1.25 -2.67 8.48
C TYR A 209 2.42 -1.69 8.59
N LEU A 210 2.75 -0.98 7.50
CA LEU A 210 3.85 -0.01 7.47
C LEU A 210 3.54 1.26 8.27
N GLN A 211 2.28 1.67 8.36
CA GLN A 211 1.88 2.79 9.23
C GLN A 211 2.14 2.49 10.72
N GLN A 212 1.96 1.23 11.11
CA GLN A 212 2.17 0.75 12.50
C GLN A 212 3.58 0.19 12.73
N TYR A 213 4.47 0.26 11.74
CA TYR A 213 5.79 -0.34 11.83
C TYR A 213 6.68 0.38 12.85
N GLU A 214 7.24 -0.36 13.80
CA GLU A 214 8.07 0.19 14.88
C GLU A 214 9.47 0.60 14.44
N GLY A 215 10.01 0.03 13.37
CA GLY A 215 11.27 0.41 12.77
C GLY A 215 11.14 1.57 11.77
N SER A 216 12.25 1.89 11.10
CA SER A 216 12.27 2.89 10.03
C SER A 216 12.07 2.23 8.68
N VAL A 217 11.46 2.94 7.73
CA VAL A 217 11.17 2.42 6.39
C VAL A 217 11.75 3.35 5.35
N ILE A 218 12.43 2.79 4.36
CA ILE A 218 12.74 3.49 3.10
C ILE A 218 12.01 2.75 1.99
N VAL A 219 11.19 3.46 1.24
CA VAL A 219 10.41 2.88 0.15
C VAL A 219 10.65 3.62 -1.15
N VAL A 220 10.81 2.87 -2.24
CA VAL A 220 10.69 3.36 -3.61
C VAL A 220 9.36 2.85 -4.14
N SER A 221 8.50 3.73 -4.63
CA SER A 221 7.27 3.34 -5.31
C SER A 221 6.86 4.37 -6.35
N HIS A 222 6.13 3.92 -7.36
CA HIS A 222 5.43 4.73 -8.35
C HIS A 222 3.91 4.81 -8.10
N ASP A 223 3.45 4.23 -7.00
CA ASP A 223 2.06 4.34 -6.53
C ASP A 223 1.91 5.56 -5.62
N ARG A 224 1.24 6.60 -6.13
CA ARG A 224 1.05 7.88 -5.43
C ARG A 224 0.22 7.71 -4.15
N TYR A 225 -0.84 6.90 -4.23
CA TYR A 225 -1.73 6.67 -3.10
C TYR A 225 -0.98 5.97 -1.96
N PHE A 226 -0.21 4.93 -2.30
CA PHE A 226 0.64 4.23 -1.36
C PHE A 226 1.67 5.16 -0.70
N LEU A 227 2.31 6.04 -1.50
CA LEU A 227 3.28 7.01 -1.00
C LEU A 227 2.63 8.04 -0.06
N ASP A 228 1.41 8.48 -0.38
CA ASP A 228 0.69 9.46 0.42
C ASP A 228 0.25 8.89 1.78
N GLU A 229 -0.19 7.64 1.81
CA GLU A 229 -0.62 6.94 3.03
C GLU A 229 0.55 6.53 3.95
N VAL A 230 1.69 6.15 3.37
CA VAL A 230 2.80 5.56 4.14
C VAL A 230 3.88 6.58 4.50
N ALA A 231 4.25 7.48 3.57
CA ALA A 231 5.42 8.33 3.73
C ALA A 231 5.20 9.49 4.71
N THR A 232 6.20 9.74 5.56
CA THR A 232 6.29 10.92 6.44
C THR A 232 7.28 11.96 5.92
N ALA A 233 8.14 11.56 4.99
CA ALA A 233 9.06 12.44 4.28
C ALA A 233 9.35 11.86 2.88
N ILE A 234 9.64 12.75 1.94
CA ILE A 234 9.98 12.42 0.56
C ILE A 234 11.43 12.80 0.28
N PHE A 235 12.18 11.92 -0.38
CA PHE A 235 13.50 12.21 -0.91
C PHE A 235 13.47 12.14 -2.43
N HIS A 236 13.47 13.32 -3.07
CA HIS A 236 13.41 13.43 -4.52
C HIS A 236 14.80 13.38 -5.13
N ILE A 237 15.03 12.43 -6.05
CA ILE A 237 16.27 12.30 -6.81
C ILE A 237 16.06 12.85 -8.21
N GLU A 238 16.87 13.86 -8.56
CA GLU A 238 16.83 14.50 -9.87
C GLU A 238 18.28 14.82 -10.34
N HIS A 239 18.62 14.47 -11.58
CA HIS A 239 19.96 14.64 -12.15
C HIS A 239 21.11 14.10 -11.28
N GLY A 240 20.86 12.98 -10.59
CA GLY A 240 21.81 12.34 -9.69
C GLY A 240 22.01 13.03 -8.35
N THR A 241 21.30 14.12 -8.08
CA THR A 241 21.29 14.81 -6.78
C THR A 241 19.99 14.54 -6.03
N GLY A 242 19.98 14.70 -4.72
CA GLY A 242 18.80 14.43 -3.91
C GLY A 242 18.40 15.61 -3.04
N LYS A 243 17.10 15.86 -2.93
CA LYS A 243 16.51 16.86 -2.04
C LYS A 243 15.42 16.25 -1.20
N ARG A 244 15.44 16.56 0.11
CA ARG A 244 14.42 16.07 1.05
C ARG A 244 13.32 17.10 1.22
N TYR A 245 12.08 16.59 1.26
CA TYR A 245 10.86 17.34 1.56
C TYR A 245 10.18 16.68 2.77
N PRO A 246 9.80 17.46 3.81
CA PRO A 246 8.99 16.94 4.90
C PRO A 246 7.53 16.77 4.44
N GLY A 247 6.82 15.80 5.03
CA GLY A 247 5.42 15.55 4.70
C GLY A 247 5.19 14.39 3.74
N ASN A 248 3.93 14.20 3.36
CA ASN A 248 3.48 13.15 2.46
C ASN A 248 3.70 13.51 0.97
N TYR A 249 3.24 12.63 0.09
CA TYR A 249 3.44 12.80 -1.35
C TYR A 249 2.68 14.03 -1.92
N ASN A 250 1.46 14.29 -1.47
CA ASN A 250 0.67 15.45 -1.93
C ASN A 250 1.35 16.76 -1.55
N TYR A 251 1.85 16.88 -0.33
CA TYR A 251 2.63 18.06 0.10
C TYR A 251 3.91 18.26 -0.74
N PHE A 252 4.60 17.17 -1.09
CA PHE A 252 5.76 17.24 -1.97
C PHE A 252 5.38 17.80 -3.35
N VAL A 253 4.30 17.29 -3.98
CA VAL A 253 3.85 17.74 -5.31
C VAL A 253 3.54 19.23 -5.30
N GLU A 254 2.77 19.71 -4.32
CA GLU A 254 2.42 21.13 -4.18
C GLU A 254 3.67 22.02 -3.97
N THR A 255 4.55 21.60 -3.06
CA THR A 255 5.78 22.34 -2.76
C THR A 255 6.70 22.39 -3.98
N ARG A 256 6.85 21.27 -4.70
CA ARG A 256 7.68 21.21 -5.91
C ARG A 256 7.11 22.05 -7.05
N ALA A 257 5.80 22.09 -7.22
CA ALA A 257 5.13 22.93 -8.21
C ALA A 257 5.41 24.42 -7.94
N LEU A 258 5.28 24.85 -6.69
CA LEU A 258 5.60 26.23 -6.28
C LEU A 258 7.08 26.58 -6.48
N GLU A 259 8.00 25.66 -6.16
CA GLU A 259 9.44 25.86 -6.39
C GLU A 259 9.76 26.02 -7.89
N LEU A 260 9.16 25.18 -8.75
CA LEU A 260 9.35 25.25 -10.19
C LEU A 260 8.80 26.57 -10.77
N GLU A 261 7.65 27.03 -10.29
CA GLU A 261 7.08 28.31 -10.68
C GLU A 261 7.99 29.48 -10.26
N GLN A 262 8.49 29.46 -9.04
CA GLN A 262 9.44 30.47 -8.55
C GLN A 262 10.73 30.48 -9.37
N GLN A 263 11.28 29.28 -9.69
CA GLN A 263 12.47 29.15 -10.53
C GLN A 263 12.23 29.70 -11.95
N LYS A 264 11.05 29.41 -12.53
CA LYS A 264 10.65 29.92 -13.84
C LYS A 264 10.55 31.45 -13.83
N ASN A 265 9.86 32.03 -12.85
CA ASN A 265 9.71 33.46 -12.72
C ASN A 265 11.07 34.14 -12.51
N ALA A 266 11.95 33.57 -11.69
CA ALA A 266 13.31 34.09 -11.48
C ALA A 266 14.16 34.00 -12.77
N TYR A 267 14.05 32.93 -13.54
CA TYR A 267 14.72 32.76 -14.83
C TYR A 267 14.24 33.79 -15.86
N GLU A 268 12.92 33.96 -16.01
CA GLU A 268 12.33 34.93 -16.94
C GLU A 268 12.74 36.39 -16.58
N ALA A 269 12.75 36.70 -15.28
CA ALA A 269 13.24 38.02 -14.79
C ALA A 269 14.73 38.21 -15.11
N ALA A 270 15.56 37.21 -14.84
CA ALA A 270 17.00 37.25 -15.16
C ALA A 270 17.26 37.33 -16.68
N LEU A 271 16.48 36.63 -17.49
CA LEU A 271 16.57 36.69 -18.95
C LEU A 271 16.21 38.07 -19.50
N SER A 272 15.14 38.68 -18.99
CA SER A 272 14.70 40.00 -19.39
C SER A 272 15.71 41.09 -19.00
N GLU A 273 16.29 40.98 -17.79
CA GLU A 273 17.35 41.91 -17.36
C GLU A 273 18.63 41.75 -18.21
N ARG A 274 19.01 40.49 -18.54
CA ARG A 274 20.13 40.20 -19.43
C ARG A 274 19.91 40.83 -20.83
N GLN A 275 18.75 40.66 -21.44
CA GLN A 275 18.41 41.26 -22.73
C GLN A 275 18.43 42.79 -22.68
N ARG A 276 17.95 43.38 -21.58
CA ARG A 276 17.99 44.84 -21.34
C ARG A 276 19.42 45.34 -21.25
N LEU A 277 20.29 44.65 -20.53
CA LEU A 277 21.70 44.97 -20.40
C LEU A 277 22.44 44.81 -21.72
N GLU A 278 22.21 43.73 -22.47
CA GLU A 278 22.79 43.47 -23.80
C GLU A 278 22.41 44.58 -24.80
N SER A 279 21.13 44.95 -24.87
CA SER A 279 20.64 46.00 -25.75
C SER A 279 21.21 47.37 -25.38
N PHE A 280 21.38 47.66 -24.08
CA PHE A 280 22.01 48.87 -23.62
C PHE A 280 23.50 48.93 -24.01
N VAL A 281 24.23 47.84 -23.84
CA VAL A 281 25.66 47.72 -24.20
C VAL A 281 25.83 47.91 -25.71
N GLN A 282 25.03 47.23 -26.53
CA GLN A 282 25.08 47.35 -28.00
C GLN A 282 24.84 48.79 -28.46
N LYS A 283 23.82 49.49 -27.92
CA LYS A 283 23.47 50.86 -28.32
C LYS A 283 24.48 51.93 -27.86
N ASN A 284 25.25 51.66 -26.79
CA ASN A 284 26.07 52.71 -26.15
C ASN A 284 27.59 52.47 -26.19
N ILE A 285 28.04 51.29 -26.67
CA ILE A 285 29.47 50.94 -26.69
C ILE A 285 30.29 51.84 -27.66
N ALA A 286 29.66 52.30 -28.74
CA ALA A 286 30.29 53.12 -29.76
C ALA A 286 30.32 54.65 -29.45
N ARG A 287 29.63 55.09 -28.37
CA ARG A 287 29.54 56.51 -28.02
C ARG A 287 30.53 56.89 -26.92
N ALA A 288 31.47 57.78 -27.17
CA ALA A 288 32.51 58.19 -26.23
C ALA A 288 32.01 58.62 -24.84
N SER A 289 30.86 59.32 -24.78
CA SER A 289 30.26 59.80 -23.52
C SER A 289 29.64 58.70 -22.62
N THR A 290 29.29 57.54 -23.21
CA THR A 290 28.59 56.42 -22.49
C THR A 290 29.43 55.18 -22.36
N THR A 291 30.65 55.12 -22.94
CA THR A 291 31.52 53.93 -22.98
C THR A 291 31.83 53.36 -21.60
N LYS A 292 32.14 54.23 -20.59
CA LYS A 292 32.42 53.78 -19.22
C LYS A 292 31.19 53.07 -18.58
N ARG A 293 29.97 53.58 -18.82
CA ARG A 293 28.71 52.94 -18.34
C ARG A 293 28.41 51.63 -19.09
N ALA A 294 28.68 51.58 -20.39
CA ALA A 294 28.55 50.38 -21.19
C ALA A 294 29.54 49.27 -20.75
N GLN A 295 30.78 49.63 -20.45
CA GLN A 295 31.78 48.71 -19.93
C GLN A 295 31.42 48.15 -18.54
N SER A 296 30.89 49.01 -17.64
CA SER A 296 30.40 48.56 -16.32
C SER A 296 29.27 47.54 -16.45
N ARG A 297 28.30 47.79 -17.35
CA ARG A 297 27.18 46.86 -17.61
C ARG A 297 27.63 45.57 -18.34
N ARG A 298 28.64 45.65 -19.21
CA ARG A 298 29.25 44.47 -19.81
C ARG A 298 29.92 43.59 -18.76
N LYS A 299 30.64 44.17 -17.78
CA LYS A 299 31.17 43.40 -16.64
C LYS A 299 30.07 42.76 -15.79
N LEU A 300 28.90 43.40 -15.66
CA LEU A 300 27.75 42.84 -14.98
C LEU A 300 27.19 41.61 -15.76
N LEU A 301 27.05 41.74 -17.08
CA LEU A 301 26.66 40.61 -17.98
C LEU A 301 27.64 39.43 -17.89
N GLU A 302 28.96 39.71 -17.88
CA GLU A 302 29.98 38.67 -17.71
C GLU A 302 29.87 37.98 -16.34
N ARG A 303 29.45 38.69 -15.27
CA ARG A 303 29.20 38.09 -13.94
C ARG A 303 27.90 37.32 -13.84
N MET A 304 26.89 37.64 -14.63
CA MET A 304 25.61 36.90 -14.66
C MET A 304 25.79 35.47 -15.21
N GLY A 305 26.92 35.18 -15.90
CA GLY A 305 27.21 33.84 -16.41
C GLY A 305 26.18 33.34 -17.42
N VAL A 306 26.16 31.99 -17.60
CA VAL A 306 25.15 31.32 -18.43
C VAL A 306 23.95 31.05 -17.56
N LEU A 307 22.81 31.70 -17.87
CA LEU A 307 21.54 31.39 -17.22
C LEU A 307 21.12 29.96 -17.65
N GLN A 308 21.04 29.07 -16.69
CA GLN A 308 20.48 27.74 -16.96
C GLN A 308 18.94 27.83 -16.87
N PRO A 309 18.22 27.35 -17.88
CA PRO A 309 16.77 27.29 -17.81
C PRO A 309 16.36 26.35 -16.66
N PRO A 310 15.26 26.64 -15.96
CA PRO A 310 14.74 25.72 -14.95
C PRO A 310 14.41 24.37 -15.59
N ASP A 311 14.51 23.30 -14.82
CA ASP A 311 14.27 21.91 -15.27
C ASP A 311 12.84 21.64 -15.78
N SER A 312 11.96 22.65 -15.77
CA SER A 312 10.64 22.62 -16.41
C SER A 312 10.67 22.32 -17.93
N GLN A 313 11.88 22.24 -18.52
CA GLN A 313 12.08 21.80 -19.90
C GLN A 313 12.48 20.34 -20.06
N SER A 314 12.44 19.51 -19.01
CA SER A 314 12.47 18.07 -19.19
C SER A 314 11.35 17.73 -20.19
N PRO A 315 11.67 17.09 -21.32
CA PRO A 315 10.68 16.86 -22.37
C PRO A 315 9.52 16.04 -21.80
N LYS A 316 8.36 16.67 -21.69
CA LYS A 316 7.13 15.98 -21.29
C LYS A 316 6.67 15.07 -22.41
N LEU A 317 6.14 13.92 -22.06
CA LEU A 317 5.36 13.10 -22.96
C LEU A 317 4.16 13.92 -23.46
N ALA A 318 3.97 14.01 -24.77
CA ALA A 318 2.86 14.75 -25.39
C ALA A 318 1.90 13.74 -26.02
N LEU A 319 1.16 13.03 -25.15
CA LEU A 319 0.21 12.01 -25.58
C LEU A 319 -1.09 12.68 -26.04
N GLN A 320 -1.69 12.16 -27.11
CA GLN A 320 -3.01 12.58 -27.55
C GLN A 320 -3.66 11.42 -28.28
N PHE A 321 -4.68 10.82 -27.67
CA PHE A 321 -5.47 9.78 -28.31
C PHE A 321 -6.59 10.44 -29.09
N SER A 322 -6.77 10.00 -30.35
CA SER A 322 -7.84 10.47 -31.22
C SER A 322 -8.54 9.28 -31.82
N GLU A 323 -9.84 9.36 -31.96
CA GLU A 323 -10.65 8.36 -32.66
C GLU A 323 -10.77 8.69 -34.14
N ARG A 324 -10.70 7.67 -35.00
CA ARG A 324 -10.90 7.84 -36.42
C ARG A 324 -12.35 8.21 -36.77
N ARG A 325 -13.30 7.64 -36.02
CA ARG A 325 -14.74 7.86 -36.12
C ARG A 325 -15.41 7.51 -34.79
N PRO A 326 -16.51 8.15 -34.41
CA PRO A 326 -17.24 7.77 -33.20
C PRO A 326 -17.92 6.41 -33.34
N SER A 327 -17.97 5.62 -32.28
CA SER A 327 -18.75 4.39 -32.19
C SER A 327 -20.25 4.67 -32.08
N GLY A 328 -21.09 3.64 -32.25
CA GLY A 328 -22.51 3.67 -31.90
C GLY A 328 -22.73 3.92 -30.41
N LYS A 329 -24.02 4.03 -30.01
CA LYS A 329 -24.37 4.27 -28.59
C LYS A 329 -24.02 3.07 -27.69
N ASP A 330 -24.37 1.89 -28.16
CA ASP A 330 -24.04 0.63 -27.48
C ASP A 330 -22.75 0.10 -28.11
N VAL A 331 -21.70 -0.06 -27.28
CA VAL A 331 -20.35 -0.40 -27.73
C VAL A 331 -20.07 -1.89 -27.58
N LEU A 332 -20.48 -2.45 -26.47
CA LEU A 332 -20.22 -3.84 -26.13
C LEU A 332 -21.38 -4.41 -25.32
N GLU A 333 -21.89 -5.56 -25.74
CA GLU A 333 -22.85 -6.38 -24.97
C GLU A 333 -22.32 -7.78 -24.80
N VAL A 334 -22.33 -8.28 -23.58
CA VAL A 334 -21.79 -9.59 -23.19
C VAL A 334 -22.91 -10.39 -22.55
N HIS A 335 -23.16 -11.57 -23.11
CA HIS A 335 -24.23 -12.48 -22.65
C HIS A 335 -23.66 -13.85 -22.34
N ASP A 336 -23.89 -14.34 -21.09
CA ASP A 336 -23.51 -15.65 -20.59
C ASP A 336 -22.02 -16.00 -20.84
N LEU A 337 -21.12 -15.01 -20.84
CA LEU A 337 -19.73 -15.20 -21.20
C LEU A 337 -19.01 -16.00 -20.13
N GLN A 338 -18.45 -17.15 -20.51
CA GLN A 338 -17.54 -17.92 -19.68
C GLN A 338 -16.10 -17.81 -20.20
N ILE A 339 -15.22 -17.33 -19.33
CA ILE A 339 -13.78 -17.20 -19.58
C ILE A 339 -13.02 -18.28 -18.83
N GLY A 340 -11.90 -18.74 -19.39
CA GLY A 340 -11.09 -19.76 -18.72
C GLY A 340 -9.91 -20.24 -19.56
N HIS A 341 -9.17 -21.19 -19.00
CA HIS A 341 -8.06 -21.87 -19.65
C HIS A 341 -8.29 -23.38 -19.67
N ASN A 342 -7.88 -24.06 -20.76
CA ASN A 342 -7.95 -25.51 -20.89
C ASN A 342 -9.32 -26.12 -20.51
N GLN A 343 -10.41 -25.49 -20.96
CA GLN A 343 -11.81 -25.85 -20.67
C GLN A 343 -12.23 -25.74 -19.19
N THR A 344 -11.40 -25.12 -18.35
CA THR A 344 -11.75 -24.86 -16.95
C THR A 344 -12.23 -23.42 -16.82
N PRO A 345 -13.50 -23.17 -16.43
CA PRO A 345 -14.00 -21.81 -16.22
C PRO A 345 -13.35 -21.17 -15.00
N LEU A 346 -12.99 -19.91 -15.12
CA LEU A 346 -12.45 -19.09 -14.02
C LEU A 346 -13.57 -18.41 -13.22
N THR A 347 -14.68 -18.08 -13.88
CA THR A 347 -15.80 -17.36 -13.29
C THR A 347 -17.14 -18.01 -13.66
N ALA A 348 -18.18 -17.70 -12.92
CA ALA A 348 -19.55 -17.91 -13.36
C ALA A 348 -19.85 -17.10 -14.64
N PRO A 349 -20.96 -17.39 -15.36
CA PRO A 349 -21.33 -16.63 -16.56
C PRO A 349 -21.41 -15.13 -16.29
N ILE A 350 -20.77 -14.33 -17.18
CA ILE A 350 -20.65 -12.89 -17.05
C ILE A 350 -21.67 -12.22 -17.99
N HIS A 351 -22.39 -11.20 -17.46
CA HIS A 351 -23.32 -10.37 -18.21
C HIS A 351 -23.02 -8.91 -17.94
N PHE A 352 -22.78 -8.10 -18.95
CA PHE A 352 -22.67 -6.65 -18.81
C PHE A 352 -22.78 -5.97 -20.17
N SER A 353 -23.01 -4.66 -20.15
CA SER A 353 -23.02 -3.82 -21.34
C SER A 353 -22.24 -2.55 -21.09
N ILE A 354 -21.57 -2.05 -22.16
CA ILE A 354 -20.81 -0.80 -22.13
C ILE A 354 -21.35 0.12 -23.20
N ARG A 355 -21.59 1.38 -22.84
CA ARG A 355 -22.04 2.43 -23.75
C ARG A 355 -20.90 3.38 -24.09
N ARG A 356 -21.07 4.08 -25.21
CA ARG A 356 -20.09 5.07 -25.68
C ARG A 356 -19.78 6.11 -24.59
N GLY A 357 -18.51 6.41 -24.40
CA GLY A 357 -18.01 7.38 -23.43
C GLY A 357 -17.93 6.86 -21.99
N GLN A 358 -18.37 5.61 -21.73
CA GLN A 358 -18.13 5.01 -20.42
C GLN A 358 -16.65 4.61 -20.28
N ARG A 359 -16.12 4.85 -19.08
CA ARG A 359 -14.77 4.46 -18.67
C ARG A 359 -14.91 3.47 -17.51
N VAL A 360 -14.71 2.20 -17.83
CA VAL A 360 -14.96 1.09 -16.89
C VAL A 360 -13.64 0.56 -16.37
N ALA A 361 -13.41 0.68 -15.07
CA ALA A 361 -12.28 0.06 -14.39
C ALA A 361 -12.66 -1.34 -13.93
N LEU A 362 -11.87 -2.37 -14.29
CA LEU A 362 -12.05 -3.74 -13.81
C LEU A 362 -11.19 -4.00 -12.59
N LEU A 363 -11.83 -4.23 -11.45
CA LEU A 363 -11.24 -4.63 -10.19
C LEU A 363 -11.45 -6.12 -9.93
N GLY A 364 -10.65 -6.70 -9.04
CA GLY A 364 -10.76 -8.09 -8.60
C GLY A 364 -9.41 -8.65 -8.16
N GLU A 365 -9.45 -9.78 -7.49
CA GLU A 365 -8.26 -10.49 -7.00
C GLU A 365 -7.31 -10.89 -8.14
N ASN A 366 -6.04 -11.07 -7.81
CA ASN A 366 -5.07 -11.57 -8.78
C ASN A 366 -5.40 -13.03 -9.15
N GLY A 367 -5.43 -13.31 -10.46
CA GLY A 367 -5.75 -14.64 -10.98
C GLY A 367 -7.24 -14.91 -11.17
N VAL A 368 -8.15 -13.97 -10.86
CA VAL A 368 -9.60 -14.15 -11.08
C VAL A 368 -9.99 -14.14 -12.56
N GLY A 369 -9.09 -13.67 -13.46
CA GLY A 369 -9.33 -13.70 -14.91
C GLY A 369 -9.50 -12.33 -15.57
N LYS A 370 -9.07 -11.22 -14.95
CA LYS A 370 -9.16 -9.85 -15.51
C LYS A 370 -8.50 -9.76 -16.90
N THR A 371 -7.24 -10.14 -17.01
CA THR A 371 -6.48 -10.20 -18.27
C THR A 371 -7.13 -11.16 -19.28
N THR A 372 -7.60 -12.32 -18.80
CA THR A 372 -8.30 -13.31 -19.66
C THR A 372 -9.58 -12.71 -20.23
N LEU A 373 -10.34 -11.94 -19.45
CA LEU A 373 -11.54 -11.24 -19.92
C LEU A 373 -11.17 -10.21 -21.01
N LEU A 374 -10.17 -9.35 -20.76
CA LEU A 374 -9.73 -8.35 -21.74
C LEU A 374 -9.24 -9.01 -23.05
N ARG A 375 -8.44 -10.08 -22.97
CA ARG A 375 -7.96 -10.83 -24.15
C ARG A 375 -9.09 -11.52 -24.91
N THR A 376 -10.10 -12.00 -24.19
CA THR A 376 -11.30 -12.58 -24.81
C THR A 376 -12.13 -11.51 -25.52
N LEU A 377 -12.27 -10.32 -24.89
CA LEU A 377 -12.93 -9.17 -25.53
C LEU A 377 -12.11 -8.58 -26.69
N ALA A 378 -10.79 -8.67 -26.66
CA ALA A 378 -9.93 -8.26 -27.79
C ALA A 378 -9.95 -9.27 -28.96
N GLY A 379 -10.54 -10.45 -28.75
CA GLY A 379 -10.58 -11.52 -29.76
C GLY A 379 -9.29 -12.35 -29.84
N GLU A 380 -8.35 -12.19 -28.89
CA GLU A 380 -7.11 -12.98 -28.80
C GLU A 380 -7.38 -14.40 -28.22
N LEU A 381 -8.39 -14.51 -27.36
CA LEU A 381 -8.81 -15.77 -26.76
C LEU A 381 -10.27 -16.08 -27.14
N LEU A 382 -10.55 -17.33 -27.40
CA LEU A 382 -11.93 -17.78 -27.62
C LEU A 382 -12.65 -17.95 -26.28
N PRO A 383 -13.91 -17.52 -26.16
CA PRO A 383 -14.72 -17.79 -24.98
C PRO A 383 -15.01 -19.27 -24.84
N LEU A 384 -15.14 -19.78 -23.63
CA LEU A 384 -15.57 -21.16 -23.38
C LEU A 384 -17.07 -21.35 -23.69
N ALA A 385 -17.88 -20.35 -23.38
CA ALA A 385 -19.32 -20.28 -23.69
C ALA A 385 -19.78 -18.81 -23.73
N GLY A 386 -20.99 -18.58 -24.23
CA GLY A 386 -21.60 -17.25 -24.30
C GLY A 386 -21.29 -16.51 -25.59
N GLN A 387 -21.70 -15.25 -25.65
CA GLN A 387 -21.60 -14.38 -26.85
C GLN A 387 -21.13 -13.00 -26.48
N ILE A 388 -20.30 -12.44 -27.37
CA ILE A 388 -19.82 -11.06 -27.32
C ILE A 388 -20.38 -10.35 -28.56
N GLN A 389 -21.11 -9.25 -28.36
CA GLN A 389 -21.66 -8.46 -29.45
C GLN A 389 -21.05 -7.05 -29.39
N TYR A 390 -20.40 -6.67 -30.50
CA TYR A 390 -19.89 -5.31 -30.66
C TYR A 390 -20.92 -4.44 -31.37
N GLY A 391 -21.04 -3.22 -30.90
CA GLY A 391 -21.89 -2.22 -31.51
C GLY A 391 -21.40 -1.79 -32.90
N THR A 392 -22.20 -0.90 -33.54
CA THR A 392 -21.86 -0.37 -34.85
C THR A 392 -20.63 0.54 -34.79
N HIS A 393 -19.72 0.40 -35.75
CA HIS A 393 -18.51 1.23 -35.91
C HIS A 393 -17.57 1.17 -34.71
N VAL A 394 -17.51 0.05 -33.98
CA VAL A 394 -16.55 -0.17 -32.91
C VAL A 394 -15.20 -0.54 -33.53
N ASP A 395 -14.20 0.32 -33.30
CA ASP A 395 -12.80 0.12 -33.67
C ASP A 395 -12.00 -0.09 -32.36
N LEU A 396 -11.57 -1.35 -32.09
CA LEU A 396 -10.88 -1.74 -30.86
C LEU A 396 -9.40 -1.41 -30.91
N GLY A 397 -8.88 -0.82 -29.85
CA GLY A 397 -7.45 -0.76 -29.54
C GLY A 397 -7.16 -1.56 -28.28
N TYR A 398 -6.25 -2.53 -28.34
CA TYR A 398 -5.86 -3.33 -27.17
C TYR A 398 -4.42 -3.07 -26.75
N TYR A 399 -4.23 -2.79 -25.46
CA TYR A 399 -2.93 -2.67 -24.83
C TYR A 399 -2.72 -3.86 -23.87
N SER A 400 -1.74 -4.71 -24.18
CA SER A 400 -1.41 -5.90 -23.40
C SER A 400 -0.35 -5.59 -22.34
N GLN A 401 -0.51 -6.16 -21.16
CA GLN A 401 0.49 -6.13 -20.09
C GLN A 401 1.79 -6.87 -20.48
N GLU A 402 1.66 -7.97 -21.24
CA GLU A 402 2.80 -8.76 -21.68
C GLU A 402 3.51 -8.03 -22.84
N GLN A 403 4.78 -7.68 -22.63
CA GLN A 403 5.64 -7.01 -23.63
C GLN A 403 6.21 -8.00 -24.67
N GLU A 404 5.69 -9.23 -24.72
CA GLU A 404 6.18 -10.33 -25.57
C GLU A 404 5.96 -10.08 -27.08
N ASN A 405 5.06 -9.16 -27.42
CA ASN A 405 4.75 -8.82 -28.81
C ASN A 405 5.81 -7.94 -29.49
N LEU A 406 6.87 -7.53 -28.78
CA LEU A 406 7.96 -6.76 -29.34
C LEU A 406 9.13 -7.68 -29.71
N ASN A 407 9.47 -7.75 -31.00
CA ASN A 407 10.64 -8.53 -31.43
C ASN A 407 11.94 -7.90 -30.93
N PRO A 408 12.74 -8.61 -30.07
CA PRO A 408 13.95 -8.07 -29.50
C PRO A 408 15.01 -7.62 -30.51
N GLN A 409 14.97 -8.18 -31.73
CA GLN A 409 15.96 -7.90 -32.80
C GLN A 409 15.58 -6.72 -33.68
N GLN A 410 14.39 -6.19 -33.54
CA GLN A 410 13.95 -4.99 -34.28
C GLN A 410 14.45 -3.71 -33.63
N THR A 411 14.60 -2.65 -34.44
CA THR A 411 14.77 -1.30 -33.91
C THR A 411 13.44 -0.75 -33.37
N VAL A 412 13.49 0.26 -32.52
CA VAL A 412 12.29 0.97 -32.03
C VAL A 412 11.42 1.45 -33.20
N LEU A 413 12.04 2.00 -34.24
CA LEU A 413 11.32 2.45 -35.43
C LEU A 413 10.64 1.29 -36.17
N ALA A 414 11.34 0.20 -36.41
CA ALA A 414 10.79 -0.96 -37.12
C ALA A 414 9.66 -1.61 -36.30
N ALA A 415 9.83 -1.72 -35.00
CA ALA A 415 8.82 -2.28 -34.10
C ALA A 415 7.45 -1.56 -34.17
N VAL A 416 7.44 -0.27 -34.52
CA VAL A 416 6.20 0.49 -34.70
C VAL A 416 5.80 0.52 -36.18
N TRP A 417 6.75 0.82 -37.07
CA TRP A 417 6.42 1.05 -38.51
C TRP A 417 5.93 -0.20 -39.23
N ASP A 418 6.44 -1.38 -38.90
CA ASP A 418 6.01 -2.64 -39.55
C ASP A 418 4.51 -2.95 -39.33
N GLU A 419 3.90 -2.43 -38.28
CA GLU A 419 2.45 -2.57 -38.01
C GLU A 419 1.62 -1.52 -38.76
N PHE A 420 2.24 -0.38 -39.13
CA PHE A 420 1.57 0.72 -39.83
C PHE A 420 2.23 1.03 -41.17
N PRO A 421 2.29 0.06 -42.12
CA PRO A 421 3.00 0.25 -43.37
C PRO A 421 2.37 1.32 -44.26
N HIS A 422 1.15 1.75 -43.96
CA HIS A 422 0.45 2.83 -44.69
C HIS A 422 0.89 4.23 -44.21
N LEU A 423 1.58 4.34 -43.09
CA LEU A 423 2.11 5.60 -42.59
C LEU A 423 3.53 5.86 -43.13
N ASP A 424 3.82 7.11 -43.41
CA ASP A 424 5.17 7.52 -43.75
C ASP A 424 6.11 7.50 -42.52
N GLN A 425 7.39 7.27 -42.75
CA GLN A 425 8.40 7.19 -41.72
C GLN A 425 8.46 8.46 -40.86
N THR A 426 8.19 9.64 -41.41
CA THR A 426 8.22 10.91 -40.70
C THR A 426 7.11 10.98 -39.67
N THR A 427 5.91 10.51 -40.03
CA THR A 427 4.76 10.42 -39.10
C THR A 427 5.07 9.50 -37.93
N VAL A 428 5.63 8.31 -38.20
CA VAL A 428 6.02 7.36 -37.13
C VAL A 428 7.13 7.93 -36.25
N ARG A 429 8.17 8.56 -36.83
CA ARG A 429 9.22 9.25 -36.03
C ARG A 429 8.68 10.40 -35.20
N THR A 430 7.71 11.14 -35.72
CA THR A 430 7.04 12.22 -34.98
C THR A 430 6.24 11.65 -33.83
N ALA A 431 5.51 10.55 -34.02
CA ALA A 431 4.79 9.85 -32.98
C ALA A 431 5.77 9.35 -31.90
N LEU A 432 6.83 8.64 -32.28
CA LEU A 432 7.87 8.18 -31.35
C LEU A 432 8.54 9.34 -30.61
N GLY A 433 8.73 10.49 -31.26
CA GLY A 433 9.25 11.71 -30.64
C GLY A 433 8.38 12.25 -29.50
N ARG A 434 7.05 12.09 -29.60
CA ARG A 434 6.11 12.41 -28.49
C ARG A 434 6.29 11.48 -27.30
N PHE A 435 6.73 10.25 -27.52
CA PHE A 435 7.08 9.26 -26.52
C PHE A 435 8.56 9.31 -26.08
N LEU A 436 9.24 10.42 -26.39
CA LEU A 436 10.63 10.71 -25.99
C LEU A 436 11.69 9.85 -26.70
N PHE A 437 11.36 9.16 -27.79
CA PHE A 437 12.36 8.52 -28.65
C PHE A 437 12.84 9.53 -29.71
N ARG A 438 14.02 10.10 -29.52
CA ARG A 438 14.57 11.17 -30.37
C ARG A 438 15.91 10.78 -31.00
N GLY A 439 16.18 11.32 -32.18
CA GLY A 439 17.47 11.13 -32.86
C GLY A 439 17.84 9.67 -33.03
N GLU A 440 18.96 9.26 -32.47
CA GLU A 440 19.50 7.89 -32.56
C GLU A 440 18.73 6.87 -31.70
N GLU A 441 17.87 7.32 -30.77
CA GLU A 441 17.13 6.40 -29.89
C GLU A 441 16.11 5.56 -30.66
N VAL A 442 15.61 6.02 -31.78
CA VAL A 442 14.70 5.26 -32.63
C VAL A 442 15.38 4.08 -33.35
N GLU A 443 16.72 4.10 -33.44
CA GLU A 443 17.50 3.02 -34.03
C GLU A 443 18.02 2.01 -33.00
N LYS A 444 17.79 2.25 -31.68
CA LYS A 444 18.13 1.28 -30.63
C LYS A 444 17.36 -0.02 -30.85
N LEU A 445 17.99 -1.15 -30.54
CA LEU A 445 17.33 -2.45 -30.54
C LEU A 445 16.39 -2.58 -29.34
N VAL A 446 15.24 -3.17 -29.55
CA VAL A 446 14.22 -3.44 -28.50
C VAL A 446 14.77 -4.28 -27.36
N ALA A 447 15.74 -5.18 -27.64
CA ALA A 447 16.42 -5.98 -26.62
C ALA A 447 17.14 -5.15 -25.54
N GLY A 448 17.63 -3.97 -25.89
CA GLY A 448 18.35 -3.07 -24.99
C GLY A 448 17.47 -2.11 -24.19
N LEU A 449 16.15 -2.13 -24.39
CA LEU A 449 15.22 -1.21 -23.76
C LEU A 449 14.78 -1.68 -22.37
N SER A 450 14.60 -0.72 -21.46
CA SER A 450 13.94 -0.92 -20.18
C SER A 450 12.45 -1.24 -20.33
N GLY A 451 11.82 -1.80 -19.31
CA GLY A 451 10.38 -2.06 -19.30
C GLY A 451 9.54 -0.80 -19.57
N GLY A 452 9.89 0.34 -18.98
CA GLY A 452 9.22 1.61 -19.24
C GLY A 452 9.37 2.13 -20.68
N GLU A 453 10.51 1.91 -21.34
CA GLU A 453 10.70 2.26 -22.76
C GLU A 453 9.85 1.37 -23.65
N LYS A 454 9.75 0.08 -23.36
CA LYS A 454 8.87 -0.85 -24.10
C LYS A 454 7.39 -0.49 -23.92
N SER A 455 6.95 -0.12 -22.71
CA SER A 455 5.59 0.38 -22.45
C SER A 455 5.28 1.63 -23.30
N ARG A 456 6.22 2.57 -23.42
CA ARG A 456 6.07 3.76 -24.27
C ARG A 456 5.92 3.43 -25.76
N ILE A 457 6.62 2.39 -26.25
CA ILE A 457 6.44 1.91 -27.64
C ILE A 457 5.02 1.37 -27.83
N ASN A 458 4.52 0.54 -26.94
CA ASN A 458 3.17 -0.03 -27.03
C ASN A 458 2.09 1.05 -26.93
N LEU A 459 2.27 2.07 -26.09
CA LEU A 459 1.37 3.24 -26.05
C LEU A 459 1.41 4.05 -27.35
N CYS A 460 2.59 4.18 -27.97
CA CYS A 460 2.73 4.81 -29.31
C CYS A 460 1.95 4.03 -30.38
N ARG A 461 2.04 2.70 -30.37
CA ARG A 461 1.27 1.83 -31.28
C ARG A 461 -0.23 2.00 -31.06
N LEU A 462 -0.68 1.99 -29.80
CA LEU A 462 -2.09 2.20 -29.44
C LEU A 462 -2.61 3.56 -29.94
N MET A 463 -1.82 4.62 -29.78
CA MET A 463 -2.16 5.96 -30.27
C MET A 463 -2.32 5.99 -31.79
N LEU A 464 -1.44 5.29 -32.53
CA LEU A 464 -1.47 5.24 -33.99
C LEU A 464 -2.65 4.41 -34.55
N LEU A 465 -3.21 3.47 -33.78
CA LEU A 465 -4.39 2.69 -34.15
C LEU A 465 -5.64 3.56 -34.30
N GLN A 466 -5.73 4.70 -33.58
CA GLN A 466 -6.89 5.61 -33.61
C GLN A 466 -8.23 4.90 -33.35
N GLY A 467 -8.23 3.90 -32.47
CA GLY A 467 -9.42 3.18 -32.03
C GLY A 467 -10.37 4.09 -31.23
N ASN A 468 -11.66 3.82 -31.31
CA ASN A 468 -12.69 4.53 -30.51
C ASN A 468 -13.07 3.78 -29.23
N THR A 469 -12.57 2.56 -29.06
CA THR A 469 -12.80 1.73 -27.87
C THR A 469 -11.47 1.12 -27.43
N LEU A 470 -10.98 1.51 -26.27
CA LEU A 470 -9.68 1.08 -25.75
C LEU A 470 -9.87 0.01 -24.67
N LEU A 471 -9.18 -1.11 -24.84
CA LEU A 471 -9.04 -2.16 -23.84
C LEU A 471 -7.61 -2.10 -23.30
N LEU A 472 -7.44 -1.76 -22.01
CA LEU A 472 -6.12 -1.51 -21.44
C LEU A 472 -5.85 -2.48 -20.27
N ASP A 473 -4.80 -3.29 -20.39
CA ASP A 473 -4.38 -4.21 -19.35
C ASP A 473 -3.12 -3.70 -18.66
N GLU A 474 -3.29 -3.12 -17.46
CA GLU A 474 -2.24 -2.51 -16.63
C GLU A 474 -1.39 -1.44 -17.38
N PRO A 475 -2.01 -0.41 -17.99
CA PRO A 475 -1.29 0.57 -18.80
C PRO A 475 -0.33 1.45 -18.00
N THR A 476 -0.49 1.53 -16.68
CA THR A 476 0.36 2.30 -15.76
C THR A 476 1.60 1.55 -15.28
N ASN A 477 1.68 0.23 -15.52
CA ASN A 477 2.81 -0.58 -15.09
C ASN A 477 4.09 -0.19 -15.84
N HIS A 478 5.19 -0.14 -15.11
CA HIS A 478 6.52 0.26 -15.58
C HIS A 478 6.64 1.71 -16.05
N LEU A 479 5.58 2.51 -15.99
CA LEU A 479 5.65 3.95 -16.23
C LEU A 479 6.15 4.67 -14.99
N ASP A 480 7.00 5.69 -15.19
CA ASP A 480 7.32 6.61 -14.11
C ASP A 480 6.17 7.62 -13.89
N LEU A 481 6.26 8.37 -12.80
CA LEU A 481 5.22 9.30 -12.40
C LEU A 481 4.87 10.32 -13.49
N LEU A 482 5.87 10.85 -14.22
CA LEU A 482 5.65 11.81 -15.31
C LEU A 482 4.95 11.17 -16.51
N ALA A 483 5.29 9.92 -16.82
CA ALA A 483 4.63 9.19 -17.90
C ALA A 483 3.19 8.81 -17.53
N LYS A 484 2.91 8.49 -16.25
CA LYS A 484 1.56 8.27 -15.74
C LYS A 484 0.71 9.52 -15.86
N GLU A 485 1.22 10.69 -15.42
CA GLU A 485 0.53 11.98 -15.56
C GLU A 485 0.17 12.29 -17.01
N ALA A 486 1.12 12.12 -17.92
CA ALA A 486 0.86 12.35 -19.34
C ALA A 486 -0.17 11.37 -19.93
N LEU A 487 -0.20 10.11 -19.44
CA LEU A 487 -1.21 9.13 -19.85
C LEU A 487 -2.59 9.51 -19.30
N GLU A 488 -2.69 9.96 -18.07
CA GLU A 488 -3.91 10.45 -17.45
C GLU A 488 -4.48 11.63 -18.23
N GLU A 489 -3.69 12.69 -18.46
CA GLU A 489 -4.09 13.86 -19.27
C GLU A 489 -4.62 13.43 -20.66
N ALA A 490 -3.90 12.52 -21.33
CA ALA A 490 -4.29 12.07 -22.66
C ALA A 490 -5.58 11.22 -22.67
N MET A 491 -5.82 10.45 -21.61
CA MET A 491 -7.04 9.66 -21.47
C MET A 491 -8.24 10.51 -21.02
N GLU A 492 -8.01 11.57 -20.25
CA GLU A 492 -9.07 12.55 -19.92
C GLU A 492 -9.63 13.22 -21.15
N ASP A 493 -8.76 13.61 -22.09
CA ASP A 493 -9.15 14.24 -23.36
C ASP A 493 -9.80 13.27 -24.36
N PHE A 494 -9.64 11.96 -24.15
CA PHE A 494 -10.17 10.95 -25.06
C PHE A 494 -11.68 10.82 -24.93
N THR A 495 -12.39 11.01 -26.06
CA THR A 495 -13.86 11.02 -26.13
C THR A 495 -14.50 9.64 -26.35
N GLY A 496 -13.69 8.62 -26.60
CA GLY A 496 -14.12 7.24 -26.83
C GLY A 496 -14.46 6.49 -25.54
N THR A 497 -14.59 5.18 -25.65
CA THR A 497 -14.92 4.26 -24.56
C THR A 497 -13.67 3.56 -24.08
N ILE A 498 -13.50 3.40 -22.76
CA ILE A 498 -12.34 2.76 -22.16
C ILE A 498 -12.80 1.64 -21.21
N LEU A 499 -12.24 0.44 -21.40
CA LEU A 499 -12.31 -0.64 -20.41
C LEU A 499 -10.88 -0.98 -20.01
N PHE A 500 -10.57 -0.87 -18.72
CA PHE A 500 -9.20 -1.02 -18.29
C PHE A 500 -9.07 -1.78 -16.96
N VAL A 501 -7.94 -2.48 -16.82
CA VAL A 501 -7.46 -3.06 -15.58
C VAL A 501 -6.30 -2.19 -15.11
N SER A 502 -6.30 -1.79 -13.86
CA SER A 502 -5.16 -1.14 -13.22
C SER A 502 -5.14 -1.45 -11.72
N HIS A 503 -3.94 -1.51 -11.16
CA HIS A 503 -3.72 -1.52 -9.71
C HIS A 503 -3.38 -0.12 -9.17
N ASP A 504 -3.23 0.87 -10.05
CA ASP A 504 -3.01 2.27 -9.70
C ASP A 504 -4.33 2.93 -9.31
N ARG A 505 -4.59 3.03 -8.02
CA ARG A 505 -5.84 3.57 -7.46
C ARG A 505 -6.08 5.01 -7.88
N TYR A 506 -5.01 5.80 -8.02
CA TYR A 506 -5.09 7.19 -8.44
C TYR A 506 -5.58 7.29 -9.89
N PHE A 507 -5.00 6.46 -10.77
CA PHE A 507 -5.43 6.33 -12.15
C PHE A 507 -6.88 5.86 -12.26
N ILE A 508 -7.28 4.86 -11.44
CA ILE A 508 -8.67 4.37 -11.43
C ILE A 508 -9.62 5.47 -11.00
N ASP A 509 -9.30 6.19 -9.93
CA ASP A 509 -10.17 7.24 -9.37
C ASP A 509 -10.34 8.43 -10.32
N ALA A 510 -9.25 8.85 -10.99
CA ALA A 510 -9.27 9.93 -11.98
C ALA A 510 -10.03 9.54 -13.26
N MET A 511 -9.89 8.27 -13.71
CA MET A 511 -10.38 7.86 -15.02
C MET A 511 -11.75 7.21 -15.00
N ALA A 512 -12.11 6.45 -13.97
CA ALA A 512 -13.30 5.61 -14.00
C ALA A 512 -14.59 6.42 -13.83
N THR A 513 -15.56 6.15 -14.71
CA THR A 513 -16.97 6.53 -14.53
C THR A 513 -17.78 5.37 -13.93
N HIS A 514 -17.28 4.15 -14.09
CA HIS A 514 -17.87 2.92 -13.59
C HIS A 514 -16.78 1.99 -13.09
N VAL A 515 -17.07 1.24 -12.04
CA VAL A 515 -16.20 0.21 -11.47
C VAL A 515 -16.85 -1.15 -11.65
N GLY A 516 -16.18 -2.07 -12.36
CA GLY A 516 -16.59 -3.46 -12.52
C GLY A 516 -15.79 -4.36 -11.59
N VAL A 517 -16.46 -5.04 -10.67
CA VAL A 517 -15.82 -5.98 -9.74
C VAL A 517 -15.98 -7.39 -10.28
N LEU A 518 -14.86 -8.00 -10.69
CA LEU A 518 -14.82 -9.38 -11.18
C LEU A 518 -14.49 -10.32 -10.02
N THR A 519 -15.39 -11.26 -9.78
CA THR A 519 -15.26 -12.33 -8.78
C THR A 519 -15.45 -13.69 -9.42
N LYS A 520 -15.30 -14.76 -8.66
CA LYS A 520 -15.64 -16.10 -9.12
C LYS A 520 -17.13 -16.27 -9.45
N ASP A 521 -17.99 -15.46 -8.85
CA ASP A 521 -19.44 -15.47 -9.02
C ASP A 521 -19.91 -14.62 -10.22
N GLY A 522 -18.99 -13.95 -10.91
CA GLY A 522 -19.28 -13.12 -12.10
C GLY A 522 -18.76 -11.69 -11.99
N LEU A 523 -19.34 -10.80 -12.80
CA LEU A 523 -18.98 -9.37 -12.87
C LEU A 523 -20.17 -8.51 -12.42
N VAL A 524 -19.90 -7.57 -11.50
CA VAL A 524 -20.88 -6.57 -11.06
C VAL A 524 -20.36 -5.18 -11.42
N LEU A 525 -21.17 -4.39 -12.15
CA LEU A 525 -20.84 -3.01 -12.49
C LEU A 525 -21.47 -2.04 -11.48
N HIS A 526 -20.68 -1.12 -10.98
CA HIS A 526 -21.06 -0.01 -10.11
C HIS A 526 -20.83 1.31 -10.83
N GLU A 527 -21.78 2.23 -10.74
CA GLU A 527 -21.64 3.61 -11.21
C GLU A 527 -20.85 4.42 -10.18
N GLY A 528 -19.93 5.25 -10.63
CA GLY A 528 -19.03 6.08 -9.83
C GLY A 528 -17.56 5.69 -10.00
N ASN A 529 -16.69 6.45 -9.34
CA ASN A 529 -15.23 6.22 -9.33
C ASN A 529 -14.80 5.21 -8.23
N TYR A 530 -13.49 5.06 -8.07
CA TYR A 530 -12.91 4.14 -7.08
C TYR A 530 -13.27 4.53 -5.63
N THR A 531 -13.22 5.83 -5.32
CA THR A 531 -13.54 6.35 -3.98
C THR A 531 -15.01 6.12 -3.63
N ASP A 532 -15.93 6.32 -4.58
CA ASP A 532 -17.37 6.05 -4.41
C ASP A 532 -17.64 4.56 -4.16
N TRP A 533 -16.97 3.69 -4.94
CA TRP A 533 -17.07 2.25 -4.75
C TRP A 533 -16.53 1.82 -3.39
N LEU A 534 -15.36 2.31 -2.98
CA LEU A 534 -14.73 1.97 -1.70
C LEU A 534 -15.59 2.41 -0.50
N ALA A 535 -16.23 3.58 -0.59
CA ALA A 535 -17.14 4.07 0.44
C ALA A 535 -18.36 3.16 0.59
N ARG A 536 -18.94 2.69 -0.54
CA ARG A 536 -20.06 1.75 -0.54
C ARG A 536 -19.66 0.39 0.03
N GLU A 537 -18.50 -0.13 -0.34
CA GLU A 537 -17.98 -1.41 0.15
C GLU A 537 -17.75 -1.38 1.66
N LYS A 538 -17.14 -0.30 2.17
CA LYS A 538 -16.98 -0.10 3.61
C LYS A 538 -18.32 -0.05 4.35
N ALA A 539 -19.30 0.67 3.82
CA ALA A 539 -20.62 0.74 4.42
C ALA A 539 -21.34 -0.64 4.44
N ILE A 540 -21.17 -1.45 3.39
CA ILE A 540 -21.70 -2.81 3.33
C ILE A 540 -21.00 -3.71 4.37
N GLN A 541 -19.67 -3.60 4.50
CA GLN A 541 -18.91 -4.37 5.48
C GLN A 541 -19.28 -4.00 6.92
N GLU A 542 -19.37 -2.71 7.22
CA GLU A 542 -19.80 -2.20 8.55
C GLU A 542 -21.20 -2.70 8.91
N ALA A 543 -22.14 -2.61 7.96
CA ALA A 543 -23.49 -3.14 8.17
C ALA A 543 -23.54 -4.67 8.33
N ALA A 544 -22.66 -5.40 7.65
CA ALA A 544 -22.54 -6.86 7.82
C ALA A 544 -21.94 -7.23 9.17
N GLU A 545 -20.92 -6.49 9.65
CA GLU A 545 -20.35 -6.67 10.97
C GLU A 545 -21.33 -6.34 12.09
N GLU A 546 -22.12 -5.26 11.96
CA GLU A 546 -23.18 -4.94 12.92
C GLU A 546 -24.20 -6.06 13.01
N ARG A 547 -24.68 -6.57 11.87
CA ARG A 547 -25.61 -7.71 11.83
C ARG A 547 -24.98 -8.98 12.43
N ALA A 548 -23.70 -9.22 12.19
CA ALA A 548 -22.99 -10.35 12.79
C ALA A 548 -22.90 -10.23 14.32
N ARG A 549 -22.61 -9.03 14.82
CA ARG A 549 -22.61 -8.72 16.27
C ARG A 549 -24.01 -8.89 16.89
N GLU A 550 -25.05 -8.36 16.24
CA GLU A 550 -26.44 -8.53 16.68
C GLU A 550 -26.84 -10.02 16.72
N ASN A 551 -26.50 -10.79 15.68
CA ASN A 551 -26.79 -12.22 15.63
C ASN A 551 -26.01 -13.01 16.72
N GLN A 552 -24.77 -12.64 17.01
CA GLN A 552 -24.01 -13.23 18.12
C GLN A 552 -24.64 -12.91 19.48
N GLN A 553 -25.11 -11.67 19.65
CA GLN A 553 -25.79 -11.24 20.87
C GLN A 553 -27.12 -12.00 21.07
N ILE A 554 -27.90 -12.17 20.00
CA ILE A 554 -29.14 -12.97 20.00
C ILE A 554 -28.83 -14.43 20.34
N ALA A 555 -27.84 -15.03 19.69
CA ALA A 555 -27.42 -16.42 19.96
C ALA A 555 -26.89 -16.61 21.40
N PHE A 556 -26.17 -15.62 21.94
CA PHE A 556 -25.71 -15.62 23.33
C PHE A 556 -26.90 -15.56 24.31
N ASN A 557 -27.85 -14.65 24.07
CA ASN A 557 -29.07 -14.51 24.86
C ASN A 557 -29.96 -15.76 24.81
N GLU A 558 -30.06 -16.41 23.63
CA GLU A 558 -30.78 -17.68 23.49
C GLU A 558 -30.09 -18.84 24.24
N ARG A 559 -28.74 -18.88 24.22
CA ARG A 559 -27.98 -19.89 25.01
C ARG A 559 -28.16 -19.68 26.50
N GLN A 560 -28.20 -18.43 27.00
CA GLN A 560 -28.51 -18.12 28.39
C GLN A 560 -29.95 -18.54 28.75
N LYS A 561 -30.95 -18.20 27.94
CA LYS A 561 -32.34 -18.61 28.14
C LYS A 561 -32.52 -20.14 28.12
N ASN A 562 -31.77 -20.85 27.28
CA ASN A 562 -31.81 -22.31 27.25
C ASN A 562 -31.04 -22.95 28.42
N ALA A 563 -29.94 -22.34 28.88
CA ALA A 563 -29.26 -22.76 30.10
C ALA A 563 -30.14 -22.55 31.33
N GLU A 564 -30.86 -21.43 31.45
CA GLU A 564 -31.86 -21.16 32.49
C GLU A 564 -33.05 -22.15 32.45
N LYS A 565 -33.55 -22.48 31.24
CA LYS A 565 -34.62 -23.51 31.10
C LYS A 565 -34.16 -24.94 31.48
N ASN A 566 -32.89 -25.25 31.31
CA ASN A 566 -32.34 -26.53 31.69
C ASN A 566 -32.00 -26.62 33.21
N SER A 567 -31.60 -25.52 33.82
CA SER A 567 -31.41 -25.44 35.29
C SER A 567 -32.73 -25.46 36.05
N LEU A 568 -33.84 -25.03 35.44
CA LEU A 568 -35.18 -25.10 36.04
C LEU A 568 -35.80 -26.53 36.05
N LYS A 569 -35.17 -27.54 35.44
CA LYS A 569 -35.68 -28.94 35.47
C LYS A 569 -35.17 -29.82 36.59
N GLU A 570 -34.23 -29.35 37.44
CA GLU A 570 -33.64 -30.13 38.53
C GLU A 570 -33.64 -29.37 39.89
N ILE A 571 -34.74 -28.78 40.31
CA ILE A 571 -34.85 -28.25 41.68
C ILE A 571 -35.76 -29.16 42.52
N PRO A 572 -35.26 -29.79 43.59
CA PRO A 572 -36.08 -30.53 44.51
C PRO A 572 -37.05 -29.57 45.23
N LYS A 573 -38.31 -30.00 45.38
CA LYS A 573 -39.39 -29.26 46.09
C LYS A 573 -39.03 -29.06 47.56
N THR A 574 -38.23 -28.07 47.89
CA THR A 574 -37.91 -27.70 49.28
C THR A 574 -38.61 -26.36 49.62
N ARG A 575 -39.35 -26.39 50.72
CA ARG A 575 -40.08 -25.22 51.25
C ARG A 575 -39.13 -24.06 51.53
N VAL A 576 -39.30 -22.91 50.87
CA VAL A 576 -38.51 -21.69 51.07
C VAL A 576 -38.75 -21.20 52.50
N ARG A 577 -37.67 -21.01 53.27
CA ARG A 577 -37.77 -20.44 54.62
C ARG A 577 -37.98 -18.92 54.50
N SER A 578 -38.94 -18.34 55.24
CA SER A 578 -39.16 -16.89 55.28
C SER A 578 -37.92 -16.04 55.62
N ALA A 579 -36.96 -16.67 56.29
CA ALA A 579 -35.64 -16.06 56.60
C ALA A 579 -34.72 -15.89 55.36
N ASP A 580 -34.83 -16.80 54.36
CA ASP A 580 -34.03 -16.75 53.12
C ASP A 580 -34.56 -15.67 52.19
N LEU A 581 -35.87 -15.49 52.08
CA LEU A 581 -36.51 -14.41 51.35
C LEU A 581 -36.16 -13.03 51.96
N ARG A 582 -36.15 -12.92 53.28
CA ARG A 582 -35.77 -11.69 53.93
C ARG A 582 -34.30 -11.33 53.68
N ARG A 583 -33.39 -12.30 53.77
CA ARG A 583 -31.94 -12.10 53.48
C ARG A 583 -31.71 -11.71 52.01
N ALA A 584 -32.43 -12.29 51.07
CA ALA A 584 -32.33 -11.93 49.66
C ALA A 584 -32.78 -10.46 49.41
N ARG A 585 -33.89 -10.03 50.05
CA ARG A 585 -34.35 -8.62 49.94
C ARG A 585 -33.36 -7.65 50.59
N GLU A 586 -32.83 -7.95 51.77
CA GLU A 586 -31.81 -7.13 52.43
C GLU A 586 -30.52 -7.02 51.61
N ARG A 587 -30.19 -8.06 50.80
CA ARG A 587 -29.01 -8.03 49.92
C ARG A 587 -29.24 -7.15 48.69
N VAL A 588 -30.42 -7.19 48.06
CA VAL A 588 -30.79 -6.31 46.94
C VAL A 588 -30.78 -4.86 47.40
N GLU A 589 -31.45 -4.53 48.48
CA GLU A 589 -31.53 -3.18 49.05
C GLU A 589 -30.13 -2.62 49.40
N LYS A 590 -29.23 -3.47 49.91
CA LYS A 590 -27.84 -3.08 50.20
C LYS A 590 -27.05 -2.77 48.92
N LEU A 591 -27.24 -3.54 47.86
CA LEU A 591 -26.58 -3.30 46.57
C LEU A 591 -27.14 -2.06 45.87
N GLU A 592 -28.43 -1.78 46.00
CA GLU A 592 -29.08 -0.54 45.48
C GLU A 592 -28.50 0.70 46.16
N ASN A 593 -28.27 0.65 47.46
CA ASN A 593 -27.65 1.76 48.20
C ASN A 593 -26.18 1.97 47.77
N LEU A 594 -25.41 0.90 47.54
CA LEU A 594 -24.02 0.99 47.05
C LEU A 594 -23.94 1.52 45.63
N ILE A 595 -24.89 1.17 44.76
CA ILE A 595 -25.00 1.70 43.41
C ILE A 595 -25.30 3.20 43.46
N ALA A 596 -26.27 3.63 44.25
CA ALA A 596 -26.62 5.05 44.42
C ALA A 596 -25.44 5.88 44.96
N GLU A 597 -24.66 5.33 45.90
CA GLU A 597 -23.44 5.98 46.39
C GLU A 597 -22.37 6.10 45.27
N ALA A 598 -22.17 5.06 44.47
CA ALA A 598 -21.22 5.07 43.38
C ALA A 598 -21.66 6.04 42.25
N GLU A 599 -22.95 6.12 41.92
CA GLU A 599 -23.51 7.10 40.99
C GLU A 599 -23.28 8.53 41.44
N THR A 600 -23.50 8.82 42.72
CA THR A 600 -23.25 10.14 43.33
C THR A 600 -21.77 10.49 43.26
N GLN A 601 -20.87 9.54 43.51
CA GLN A 601 -19.43 9.72 43.38
C GLN A 601 -19.03 9.99 41.92
N LEU A 602 -19.63 9.30 40.97
CA LEU A 602 -19.39 9.51 39.55
C LEU A 602 -19.81 10.92 39.10
N GLU A 603 -20.98 11.36 39.55
CA GLU A 603 -21.52 12.68 39.24
C GLU A 603 -20.63 13.80 39.83
N SER A 604 -20.14 13.65 41.05
CA SER A 604 -19.21 14.58 41.67
C SER A 604 -17.85 14.62 40.93
N CYS A 605 -17.36 13.45 40.47
CA CYS A 605 -16.12 13.34 39.72
C CYS A 605 -16.24 14.05 38.34
N LEU A 606 -17.35 13.88 37.64
CA LEU A 606 -17.64 14.55 36.38
C LEU A 606 -17.75 16.08 36.51
N GLN A 607 -18.34 16.56 37.59
CA GLN A 607 -18.41 17.99 37.91
C GLN A 607 -17.01 18.57 38.13
N GLN A 608 -16.14 17.87 38.87
CA GLN A 608 -14.75 18.29 39.10
C GLN A 608 -13.95 18.29 37.76
N GLN A 609 -14.09 17.29 36.92
CA GLN A 609 -13.46 17.28 35.60
C GLN A 609 -13.87 18.49 34.76
N THR A 610 -15.14 18.87 34.79
CA THR A 610 -15.66 20.03 34.05
C THR A 610 -15.03 21.32 34.54
N THR A 611 -14.85 21.44 35.88
CA THR A 611 -14.23 22.64 36.50
C THR A 611 -12.73 22.72 36.17
N VAL A 612 -12.00 21.61 36.26
CA VAL A 612 -10.58 21.53 35.97
C VAL A 612 -10.30 21.79 34.46
N THR A 613 -11.21 21.34 33.58
CA THR A 613 -11.09 21.61 32.14
C THR A 613 -11.27 23.09 31.82
N LEU A 614 -12.15 23.80 32.54
CA LEU A 614 -12.35 25.25 32.39
C LEU A 614 -11.13 26.05 32.89
N GLU A 615 -10.42 25.54 33.90
CA GLU A 615 -9.23 26.19 34.49
C GLU A 615 -7.92 25.81 33.81
N GLN A 616 -7.94 24.96 32.74
CA GLN A 616 -6.78 24.47 31.96
C GLN A 616 -5.67 23.77 32.79
N GLN A 617 -6.01 23.11 33.87
CA GLN A 617 -5.09 22.36 34.73
C GLN A 617 -4.97 20.89 34.25
N TRP A 618 -4.18 20.63 33.22
CA TRP A 618 -4.07 19.32 32.57
C TRP A 618 -3.55 18.17 33.43
N THR A 619 -2.72 18.44 34.43
CA THR A 619 -2.17 17.41 35.33
C THR A 619 -3.22 16.88 36.30
N GLU A 620 -4.20 17.69 36.70
CA GLU A 620 -5.30 17.28 37.56
C GLU A 620 -6.39 16.53 36.77
N LEU A 621 -6.53 16.83 35.48
CA LEU A 621 -7.50 16.17 34.63
C LEU A 621 -7.21 14.65 34.49
N GLU A 622 -5.93 14.26 34.33
CA GLU A 622 -5.55 12.82 34.28
C GLU A 622 -5.89 12.09 35.59
N HIS A 623 -5.75 12.75 36.73
CA HIS A 623 -6.12 12.17 38.04
C HIS A 623 -7.63 11.89 38.12
N TRP A 624 -8.45 12.86 37.73
CA TRP A 624 -9.91 12.73 37.72
C TRP A 624 -10.42 11.72 36.70
N GLN A 625 -9.77 11.60 35.54
CA GLN A 625 -10.07 10.57 34.54
C GLN A 625 -9.78 9.15 35.05
N ARG A 626 -8.70 8.96 35.80
CA ARG A 626 -8.43 7.67 36.45
C ARG A 626 -9.47 7.33 37.49
N GLN A 627 -9.86 8.28 38.34
CA GLN A 627 -10.92 8.09 39.33
C GLN A 627 -12.27 7.78 38.67
N GLU A 628 -12.62 8.46 37.60
CA GLU A 628 -13.84 8.16 36.83
C GLU A 628 -13.84 6.69 36.33
N ASN A 629 -12.75 6.23 35.75
CA ASN A 629 -12.64 4.86 35.25
C ASN A 629 -12.74 3.82 36.37
N GLU A 630 -12.14 4.08 37.53
CA GLU A 630 -12.27 3.21 38.73
C GLU A 630 -13.71 3.15 39.25
N ILE A 631 -14.40 4.31 39.33
CA ILE A 631 -15.79 4.35 39.75
C ILE A 631 -16.70 3.65 38.74
N ARG A 632 -16.51 3.85 37.42
CA ARG A 632 -17.25 3.15 36.37
C ARG A 632 -17.09 1.65 36.42
N THR A 633 -15.85 1.17 36.64
CA THR A 633 -15.57 -0.26 36.76
C THR A 633 -16.28 -0.85 38.00
N ARG A 634 -16.20 -0.16 39.11
CA ARG A 634 -16.88 -0.57 40.36
C ARG A 634 -18.42 -0.57 40.22
N LEU A 635 -18.98 0.43 39.51
CA LEU A 635 -20.40 0.52 39.25
C LEU A 635 -20.87 -0.65 38.35
N ALA A 636 -20.10 -1.01 37.33
CA ALA A 636 -20.41 -2.16 36.47
C ALA A 636 -20.40 -3.50 37.27
N GLU A 637 -19.47 -3.69 38.21
CA GLU A 637 -19.42 -4.86 39.09
C GLU A 637 -20.62 -4.88 40.04
N LEU A 638 -20.96 -3.76 40.67
CA LEU A 638 -22.11 -3.66 41.59
C LEU A 638 -23.44 -3.93 40.83
N MET A 639 -23.59 -3.40 39.61
CA MET A 639 -24.77 -3.67 38.79
C MET A 639 -24.92 -5.15 38.42
N LYS A 640 -23.81 -5.81 38.11
CA LYS A 640 -23.80 -7.25 37.86
C LYS A 640 -24.18 -8.08 39.10
N ASP A 641 -23.68 -7.70 40.25
CA ASP A 641 -23.99 -8.38 41.52
C ASP A 641 -25.45 -8.12 41.89
N TRP A 642 -25.99 -6.92 41.63
CA TRP A 642 -27.39 -6.59 41.85
C TRP A 642 -28.33 -7.39 40.92
N GLU A 643 -28.00 -7.53 39.61
CA GLU A 643 -28.77 -8.38 38.68
C GLU A 643 -28.84 -9.82 39.19
N HIS A 644 -27.72 -10.40 39.64
CA HIS A 644 -27.69 -11.75 40.20
C HIS A 644 -28.53 -11.86 41.50
N ALA A 645 -28.45 -10.84 42.35
CA ALA A 645 -29.24 -10.85 43.58
C ALA A 645 -30.74 -10.68 43.33
N GLN A 646 -31.11 -9.88 42.32
CA GLN A 646 -32.49 -9.67 41.88
C GLN A 646 -33.10 -10.95 41.29
N ILE A 647 -32.36 -11.62 40.41
CA ILE A 647 -32.78 -12.90 39.84
C ILE A 647 -33.01 -13.92 40.93
N HIS A 648 -32.09 -14.00 41.91
CA HIS A 648 -32.22 -14.92 43.04
C HIS A 648 -33.43 -14.61 43.94
N LEU A 649 -33.72 -13.33 44.17
CA LEU A 649 -34.92 -12.89 44.91
C LEU A 649 -36.20 -13.27 44.18
N GLU A 650 -36.28 -13.04 42.88
CA GLU A 650 -37.43 -13.39 42.05
C GLU A 650 -37.67 -14.91 42.00
N GLU A 651 -36.61 -15.73 41.97
CA GLU A 651 -36.70 -17.20 42.07
C GLU A 651 -37.33 -17.63 43.40
N LEU A 652 -36.84 -17.04 44.52
CA LEU A 652 -37.33 -17.34 45.86
C LEU A 652 -38.79 -16.88 46.02
N GLU A 653 -39.18 -15.73 45.43
CA GLU A 653 -40.57 -15.23 45.44
C GLU A 653 -41.50 -16.11 44.61
N ARG A 654 -41.06 -16.56 43.43
CA ARG A 654 -41.81 -17.52 42.59
C ARG A 654 -42.00 -18.86 43.30
N LEU A 655 -40.98 -19.37 43.97
CA LEU A 655 -41.07 -20.61 44.77
C LEU A 655 -41.99 -20.45 45.99
N ASN A 656 -42.10 -19.25 46.55
CA ASN A 656 -42.99 -18.94 47.67
C ASN A 656 -44.44 -18.71 47.23
N HIS A 657 -44.70 -18.21 46.01
CA HIS A 657 -46.06 -17.98 45.43
C HIS A 657 -46.73 -19.24 44.89
N ASN A 658 -45.92 -20.27 44.55
CA ASN A 658 -46.43 -21.56 44.05
C ASN A 658 -46.78 -22.57 45.16
N TRP A 659 -46.89 -22.10 46.37
CA TRP A 659 -47.41 -22.79 47.56
C TRP A 659 -48.64 -22.01 48.10
#